data_64f4d474773c7bdd468d64877b6365b3
#
_entry.id   64f4d474773c7bdd468d64877b6365b3
#
_cell.length_a   1.000
_cell.length_b   1.000
_cell.length_c   1.000
_cell.angle_alpha   90.00
_cell.angle_beta   90.00
_cell.angle_gamma   90.00
#
_symmetry.space_group_name_H-M   'P 1'
#
loop_
_entity.id
_entity.type
_entity.pdbx_description
1 polymer ?
#
loop_
_entity_poly.entity_id
_entity_poly.type
_entity_poly.pdbx_seq_one_letter_code
_entity_poly.pdbx_strand_id
1 'polypeptide(L)'
;MTRRFALLLALAACSKTVQPAADQPAQTGIQLGDLDRKAAPCDDFYEFSNGTWRAQNPIPASMDRWSRRWQSGEQNKEKLKIILDELSAKTDWPAGSIEKQVGDFNAACMDEAKADALGLAPLKPMLAELDAVRTPADVQVAIRKLTDLNIAAPFGFGPTSDPHEPSRTIAALGAGGLGLPDRDYYLKPEPRFVEAREKYHAHLKTMFALAGLTDSPEQVFAFEKRLAEASLDNVALRNPKNLDHPMPFDELVKLTPHFDWVAFYKAGKVEKADLNVAEPGFMKAFDRELQETSPAEWRGYLKWKVLAASAPWLSKPFADESFNFNQKFLGGVGEKKPRGVRCAELTDQLLGEALGKKYVERYFPPAAKARVQELVKNELSAMKEIIEHLDWMTPETKKKAVHKVETFNPKVGYPDKWRDYSGVHVKRDALLANIAEGQKWEVAFEHGTMGKPTNRDFWGMTPPTSNAYYNPLLNEIVFPAGILIPPAFDVNASDAVNYGAIGVVIGHEISHGFDDQGAQFDADGRLQNWWTEQDLKQFQDRTSCVANQYDGYFIKPGVHHNGRLVLGESIGDLAGARVAYLAFQKALAAHPFKPADGFTPEQEFFVAWGQFRGDQIREETQLLMIQGDPHPVARFRVIGPLSNLTEFQKAWSCPAQSAMVRPNRCDVW
;
A
#
# COMPACT_ATOMS: atom_id res chain seq x y z
N MET A 1 -56.51 35.27 -45.88
CA MET A 1 -55.51 34.49 -46.61
C MET A 1 -54.16 34.99 -46.19
N THR A 2 -53.46 34.26 -45.37
CA THR A 2 -52.00 34.27 -45.27
C THR A 2 -51.61 33.22 -44.21
N ARG A 3 -51.06 32.10 -44.67
CA ARG A 3 -50.59 30.99 -43.89
C ARG A 3 -49.22 31.39 -43.24
N ARG A 4 -49.08 31.30 -41.92
CA ARG A 4 -47.79 31.35 -41.19
C ARG A 4 -47.31 29.91 -41.03
N PHE A 5 -46.17 29.61 -41.63
CA PHE A 5 -45.38 28.39 -41.36
C PHE A 5 -44.59 28.62 -40.06
N ALA A 6 -44.80 27.76 -39.06
CA ALA A 6 -43.96 27.69 -37.89
C ALA A 6 -42.88 26.61 -38.14
N LEU A 7 -41.63 27.05 -38.15
CA LEU A 7 -40.45 26.20 -38.25
C LEU A 7 -40.11 25.68 -36.83
N LEU A 8 -40.36 24.39 -36.60
CA LEU A 8 -39.89 23.70 -35.39
C LEU A 8 -38.42 23.28 -35.61
N LEU A 9 -37.49 23.95 -34.92
CA LEU A 9 -36.12 23.49 -34.78
C LEU A 9 -36.09 22.38 -33.74
N ALA A 10 -35.89 21.14 -34.17
CA ALA A 10 -35.56 20.02 -33.29
C ALA A 10 -34.09 20.10 -32.94
N LEU A 11 -33.78 20.50 -31.68
CA LEU A 11 -32.47 20.34 -31.10
C LEU A 11 -32.28 18.86 -30.76
N ALA A 12 -31.55 18.13 -31.60
CA ALA A 12 -31.05 16.80 -31.30
C ALA A 12 -29.89 16.95 -30.33
N ALA A 13 -30.16 16.73 -29.04
CA ALA A 13 -29.12 16.54 -28.05
C ALA A 13 -28.47 15.18 -28.31
N CYS A 14 -27.26 15.17 -28.89
CA CYS A 14 -26.38 14.00 -28.89
C CYS A 14 -25.90 13.72 -27.52
N SER A 15 -26.65 12.95 -26.74
CA SER A 15 -26.11 12.25 -25.59
C SER A 15 -25.19 11.14 -26.11
N LYS A 16 -23.89 11.36 -26.06
CA LYS A 16 -22.91 10.28 -26.20
C LYS A 16 -23.09 9.36 -25.00
N THR A 17 -23.91 8.33 -25.15
CA THR A 17 -23.83 7.16 -24.25
C THR A 17 -22.44 6.59 -24.40
N VAL A 18 -21.63 6.71 -23.34
CA VAL A 18 -20.43 5.92 -23.20
C VAL A 18 -20.90 4.47 -23.13
N GLN A 19 -20.73 3.74 -24.21
CA GLN A 19 -20.89 2.29 -24.20
C GLN A 19 -19.89 1.76 -23.18
N PRO A 20 -20.29 0.83 -22.27
CA PRO A 20 -19.33 0.08 -21.49
C PRO A 20 -18.34 -0.56 -22.48
N ALA A 21 -17.04 -0.41 -22.21
CA ALA A 21 -16.00 -1.04 -23.00
C ALA A 21 -16.36 -2.52 -23.10
N ALA A 22 -16.68 -2.96 -24.32
CA ALA A 22 -16.89 -4.37 -24.59
C ALA A 22 -15.65 -5.11 -24.10
N ASP A 23 -15.83 -6.24 -23.40
CA ASP A 23 -14.75 -7.13 -23.01
C ASP A 23 -13.85 -7.37 -24.22
N GLN A 24 -12.74 -6.64 -24.29
CA GLN A 24 -11.71 -7.00 -25.25
C GLN A 24 -11.15 -8.34 -24.77
N PRO A 25 -11.03 -9.34 -25.66
CA PRO A 25 -10.45 -10.61 -25.27
C PRO A 25 -9.08 -10.34 -24.61
N ALA A 26 -8.84 -10.95 -23.45
CA ALA A 26 -7.58 -10.84 -22.74
C ALA A 26 -6.44 -11.11 -23.72
N GLN A 27 -5.53 -10.15 -23.87
CA GLN A 27 -4.43 -10.29 -24.83
C GLN A 27 -3.39 -11.21 -24.19
N THR A 28 -3.22 -12.39 -24.76
CA THR A 28 -2.34 -13.46 -24.28
C THR A 28 -0.93 -13.27 -24.82
N GLY A 29 -0.13 -12.39 -24.21
CA GLY A 29 1.25 -12.16 -24.63
C GLY A 29 1.74 -10.74 -24.38
N ILE A 30 2.99 -10.46 -24.79
CA ILE A 30 3.51 -9.09 -24.80
C ILE A 30 2.74 -8.23 -25.82
N GLN A 31 2.60 -6.96 -25.49
CA GLN A 31 1.84 -6.00 -26.30
C GLN A 31 2.77 -5.35 -27.35
N LEU A 32 2.82 -5.88 -28.56
CA LEU A 32 3.72 -5.38 -29.62
C LEU A 32 3.44 -3.90 -29.99
N GLY A 33 2.20 -3.45 -29.86
CA GLY A 33 1.79 -2.07 -30.12
C GLY A 33 2.25 -1.06 -29.06
N ASP A 34 2.69 -1.52 -27.88
CA ASP A 34 3.15 -0.67 -26.80
C ASP A 34 4.62 -0.24 -26.96
N LEU A 35 5.35 -0.99 -27.78
CA LEU A 35 6.78 -0.82 -27.98
C LEU A 35 7.10 0.49 -28.72
N ASP A 36 8.02 1.28 -28.21
CA ASP A 36 8.66 2.34 -28.98
C ASP A 36 9.91 1.77 -29.69
N ARG A 37 9.74 1.37 -30.94
CA ARG A 37 10.84 0.80 -31.73
C ARG A 37 11.89 1.82 -32.16
N LYS A 38 11.75 3.12 -31.82
CA LYS A 38 12.77 4.15 -32.02
C LYS A 38 13.76 4.17 -30.88
N ALA A 39 13.36 3.72 -29.69
CA ALA A 39 14.25 3.56 -28.55
C ALA A 39 15.05 2.24 -28.70
N ALA A 40 16.37 2.30 -28.54
CA ALA A 40 17.19 1.08 -28.54
C ALA A 40 17.07 0.37 -27.18
N PRO A 41 16.80 -0.95 -27.15
CA PRO A 41 16.66 -1.70 -25.89
C PRO A 41 17.86 -1.59 -24.96
N CYS A 42 19.05 -1.48 -25.52
CA CYS A 42 20.29 -1.37 -24.77
C CYS A 42 20.59 0.05 -24.24
N ASP A 43 19.84 1.07 -24.68
CA ASP A 43 20.02 2.44 -24.24
C ASP A 43 18.91 2.85 -23.25
N ASP A 44 17.66 2.55 -23.57
CA ASP A 44 16.49 2.86 -22.73
C ASP A 44 15.42 1.78 -22.86
N PHE A 45 15.53 0.75 -22.03
CA PHE A 45 14.59 -0.37 -22.08
C PHE A 45 13.19 0.00 -21.56
N TYR A 46 13.10 0.97 -20.64
CA TYR A 46 11.80 1.46 -20.15
C TYR A 46 11.04 2.19 -21.27
N GLU A 47 11.73 3.00 -22.07
CA GLU A 47 11.12 3.65 -23.24
C GLU A 47 10.79 2.62 -24.34
N PHE A 48 11.72 1.73 -24.65
CA PHE A 48 11.51 0.68 -25.65
C PHE A 48 10.25 -0.14 -25.37
N SER A 49 10.07 -0.61 -24.12
CA SER A 49 8.99 -1.54 -23.76
C SER A 49 7.60 -0.91 -23.69
N ASN A 50 7.48 0.41 -23.46
CA ASN A 50 6.20 1.07 -23.19
C ASN A 50 6.03 2.46 -23.81
N GLY A 51 7.00 3.01 -24.52
CA GLY A 51 6.98 4.40 -24.97
C GLY A 51 5.76 4.75 -25.82
N THR A 52 5.41 3.87 -26.75
CA THR A 52 4.21 4.07 -27.60
C THR A 52 2.94 4.06 -26.77
N TRP A 53 2.79 3.11 -25.85
CA TRP A 53 1.59 3.07 -25.00
C TRP A 53 1.44 4.32 -24.15
N ARG A 54 2.53 4.76 -23.49
CA ARG A 54 2.51 5.97 -22.63
C ARG A 54 2.15 7.22 -23.43
N ALA A 55 2.69 7.36 -24.64
CA ALA A 55 2.38 8.50 -25.52
C ALA A 55 0.89 8.55 -25.91
N GLN A 56 0.25 7.39 -26.05
CA GLN A 56 -1.15 7.27 -26.47
C GLN A 56 -2.12 7.27 -25.27
N ASN A 57 -1.66 7.02 -24.06
CA ASN A 57 -2.48 6.86 -22.87
C ASN A 57 -2.03 7.81 -21.76
N PRO A 58 -2.34 9.11 -21.85
CA PRO A 58 -1.97 10.07 -20.81
C PRO A 58 -2.61 9.70 -19.47
N ILE A 59 -2.01 10.14 -18.37
CA ILE A 59 -2.53 9.91 -17.03
C ILE A 59 -3.93 10.52 -16.91
N PRO A 60 -4.99 9.73 -16.62
CA PRO A 60 -6.34 10.27 -16.41
C PRO A 60 -6.36 11.34 -15.32
N ALA A 61 -7.28 12.30 -15.42
CA ALA A 61 -7.35 13.43 -14.48
C ALA A 61 -7.57 12.97 -13.02
N SER A 62 -8.25 11.83 -12.82
CA SER A 62 -8.53 11.25 -11.51
C SER A 62 -7.45 10.33 -10.96
N MET A 63 -6.30 10.21 -11.68
CA MET A 63 -5.21 9.31 -11.30
C MET A 63 -3.92 10.09 -11.06
N ASP A 64 -3.10 9.60 -10.16
CA ASP A 64 -1.75 10.10 -9.86
C ASP A 64 -0.69 9.46 -10.77
N ARG A 65 -0.98 8.27 -11.30
CA ARG A 65 -0.13 7.49 -12.18
C ARG A 65 -0.96 6.63 -13.13
N TRP A 66 -0.32 6.14 -14.22
CA TRP A 66 -1.03 5.33 -15.19
C TRP A 66 -0.11 4.36 -15.92
N SER A 67 -0.58 3.12 -16.08
CA SER A 67 0.03 2.06 -16.88
C SER A 67 -1.04 0.99 -17.14
N ARG A 68 -0.69 -0.06 -17.88
CA ARG A 68 -1.56 -1.24 -18.03
C ARG A 68 -1.89 -1.90 -16.68
N ARG A 69 -0.92 -1.94 -15.77
CA ARG A 69 -1.12 -2.46 -14.40
C ARG A 69 -2.15 -1.62 -13.65
N TRP A 70 -2.03 -0.28 -13.69
CA TRP A 70 -2.98 0.61 -13.02
C TRP A 70 -4.35 0.59 -13.67
N GLN A 71 -4.42 0.49 -15.01
CA GLN A 71 -5.66 0.27 -15.72
C GLN A 71 -6.36 -1.02 -15.27
N SER A 72 -5.63 -2.12 -15.12
CA SER A 72 -6.14 -3.38 -14.60
C SER A 72 -6.64 -3.26 -13.15
N GLY A 73 -5.93 -2.54 -12.28
CA GLY A 73 -6.37 -2.24 -10.92
C GLY A 73 -7.69 -1.44 -10.88
N GLU A 74 -7.85 -0.44 -11.76
CA GLU A 74 -9.12 0.30 -11.87
C GLU A 74 -10.26 -0.58 -12.45
N GLN A 75 -9.95 -1.48 -13.38
CA GLN A 75 -10.93 -2.48 -13.85
C GLN A 75 -11.40 -3.42 -12.72
N ASN A 76 -10.53 -3.78 -11.77
CA ASN A 76 -10.95 -4.53 -10.58
C ASN A 76 -11.97 -3.74 -9.74
N LYS A 77 -11.76 -2.44 -9.57
CA LYS A 77 -12.71 -1.58 -8.85
C LYS A 77 -14.04 -1.47 -9.57
N GLU A 78 -14.05 -1.44 -10.90
CA GLU A 78 -15.29 -1.51 -11.68
C GLU A 78 -16.00 -2.88 -11.51
N LYS A 79 -15.26 -3.99 -11.44
CA LYS A 79 -15.85 -5.31 -11.12
C LYS A 79 -16.46 -5.31 -9.72
N LEU A 80 -15.78 -4.72 -8.72
CA LEU A 80 -16.34 -4.55 -7.37
C LEU A 80 -17.61 -3.69 -7.40
N LYS A 81 -17.59 -2.59 -8.15
CA LYS A 81 -18.76 -1.73 -8.34
C LYS A 81 -19.94 -2.48 -8.92
N ILE A 82 -19.74 -3.33 -9.94
CA ILE A 82 -20.80 -4.17 -10.49
C ILE A 82 -21.42 -5.08 -9.42
N ILE A 83 -20.60 -5.75 -8.62
CA ILE A 83 -21.08 -6.56 -7.49
C ILE A 83 -21.89 -5.71 -6.51
N LEU A 84 -21.38 -4.56 -6.13
CA LEU A 84 -21.99 -3.65 -5.18
C LEU A 84 -23.33 -3.09 -5.68
N ASP A 85 -23.42 -2.72 -6.95
CA ASP A 85 -24.64 -2.22 -7.57
C ASP A 85 -25.74 -3.31 -7.57
N GLU A 86 -25.38 -4.57 -7.90
CA GLU A 86 -26.31 -5.70 -7.85
C GLU A 86 -26.80 -5.98 -6.43
N LEU A 87 -25.91 -5.99 -5.44
CA LEU A 87 -26.24 -6.25 -4.05
C LEU A 87 -27.11 -5.14 -3.44
N SER A 88 -26.83 -3.88 -3.80
CA SER A 88 -27.58 -2.73 -3.29
C SER A 88 -28.93 -2.52 -3.99
N ALA A 89 -29.11 -3.02 -5.22
CA ALA A 89 -30.38 -2.95 -5.92
C ALA A 89 -31.50 -3.78 -5.25
N LYS A 90 -31.12 -4.85 -4.54
CA LYS A 90 -32.05 -5.72 -3.82
C LYS A 90 -32.08 -5.37 -2.33
N THR A 91 -33.28 -5.20 -1.76
CA THR A 91 -33.46 -4.77 -0.36
C THR A 91 -33.91 -5.89 0.57
N ASP A 92 -34.42 -7.00 0.02
CA ASP A 92 -35.00 -8.13 0.73
C ASP A 92 -34.03 -9.30 1.00
N TRP A 93 -32.73 -9.00 1.07
CA TRP A 93 -31.74 -9.95 1.49
C TRP A 93 -31.99 -10.41 2.95
N PRO A 94 -31.69 -11.68 3.28
CA PRO A 94 -31.81 -12.15 4.65
C PRO A 94 -31.06 -11.28 5.66
N ALA A 95 -31.65 -11.04 6.81
CA ALA A 95 -30.98 -10.27 7.89
C ALA A 95 -29.66 -10.98 8.28
N GLY A 96 -28.58 -10.20 8.41
CA GLY A 96 -27.26 -10.70 8.77
C GLY A 96 -26.48 -11.38 7.62
N SER A 97 -27.05 -11.49 6.40
CA SER A 97 -26.30 -11.99 5.25
C SER A 97 -25.25 -10.99 4.77
N ILE A 98 -24.15 -11.51 4.21
CA ILE A 98 -23.10 -10.71 3.58
C ILE A 98 -23.69 -9.79 2.49
N GLU A 99 -24.60 -10.32 1.69
CA GLU A 99 -25.29 -9.58 0.62
C GLU A 99 -26.02 -8.35 1.17
N LYS A 100 -26.69 -8.49 2.32
CA LYS A 100 -27.38 -7.37 2.95
C LYS A 100 -26.40 -6.35 3.51
N GLN A 101 -25.37 -6.79 4.25
CA GLN A 101 -24.38 -5.90 4.86
C GLN A 101 -23.66 -5.07 3.78
N VAL A 102 -23.12 -5.73 2.77
CA VAL A 102 -22.37 -5.10 1.67
C VAL A 102 -23.28 -4.21 0.81
N GLY A 103 -24.50 -4.69 0.49
CA GLY A 103 -25.46 -3.92 -0.31
C GLY A 103 -25.97 -2.67 0.41
N ASP A 104 -26.30 -2.76 1.69
CA ASP A 104 -26.78 -1.62 2.48
C ASP A 104 -25.64 -0.62 2.75
N PHE A 105 -24.41 -1.09 2.93
CA PHE A 105 -23.24 -0.22 3.05
C PHE A 105 -23.01 0.60 1.78
N ASN A 106 -23.01 -0.06 0.62
CA ASN A 106 -22.86 0.62 -0.66
C ASN A 106 -24.01 1.62 -0.92
N ALA A 107 -25.25 1.25 -0.64
CA ALA A 107 -26.39 2.15 -0.78
C ALA A 107 -26.24 3.42 0.07
N ALA A 108 -25.80 3.29 1.33
CA ALA A 108 -25.51 4.43 2.19
C ALA A 108 -24.35 5.29 1.64
N CYS A 109 -23.33 4.66 1.08
CA CYS A 109 -22.18 5.35 0.52
C CYS A 109 -22.55 6.11 -0.75
N MET A 110 -23.39 5.56 -1.62
CA MET A 110 -23.80 6.17 -2.89
C MET A 110 -24.72 7.37 -2.74
N ASP A 111 -25.37 7.57 -1.60
CA ASP A 111 -26.33 8.66 -1.36
C ASP A 111 -25.61 9.99 -1.03
N GLU A 112 -25.01 10.61 -2.06
CA GLU A 112 -24.37 11.93 -1.92
C GLU A 112 -25.38 13.03 -1.56
N ALA A 113 -26.61 12.96 -2.09
CA ALA A 113 -27.63 13.96 -1.79
C ALA A 113 -27.96 13.99 -0.29
N LYS A 114 -28.02 12.83 0.35
CA LYS A 114 -28.21 12.73 1.80
C LYS A 114 -27.00 13.23 2.57
N ALA A 115 -25.77 12.90 2.13
CA ALA A 115 -24.55 13.42 2.74
C ALA A 115 -24.52 14.96 2.70
N ASP A 116 -24.88 15.55 1.56
CA ASP A 116 -24.98 17.01 1.40
C ASP A 116 -26.06 17.62 2.28
N ALA A 117 -27.24 17.01 2.36
CA ALA A 117 -28.35 17.49 3.20
C ALA A 117 -28.02 17.43 4.71
N LEU A 118 -27.29 16.41 5.13
CA LEU A 118 -26.88 16.24 6.53
C LEU A 118 -25.70 17.16 6.93
N GLY A 119 -24.84 17.53 5.97
CA GLY A 119 -23.66 18.36 6.25
C GLY A 119 -22.76 17.77 7.34
N LEU A 120 -22.54 18.55 8.40
CA LEU A 120 -21.77 18.15 9.59
C LEU A 120 -22.59 17.36 10.63
N ALA A 121 -23.92 17.27 10.47
CA ALA A 121 -24.80 16.72 11.50
C ALA A 121 -24.39 15.31 12.01
N PRO A 122 -23.96 14.37 11.16
CA PRO A 122 -23.55 13.04 11.62
C PRO A 122 -22.32 13.04 12.54
N LEU A 123 -21.48 14.08 12.47
CA LEU A 123 -20.26 14.20 13.27
C LEU A 123 -20.49 15.00 14.56
N LYS A 124 -21.57 15.78 14.65
CA LYS A 124 -21.86 16.64 15.82
C LYS A 124 -21.84 15.91 17.17
N PRO A 125 -22.36 14.67 17.32
CA PRO A 125 -22.29 13.98 18.60
C PRO A 125 -20.84 13.77 19.08
N MET A 126 -19.95 13.34 18.20
CA MET A 126 -18.53 13.14 18.52
C MET A 126 -17.84 14.47 18.83
N LEU A 127 -18.11 15.53 18.06
CA LEU A 127 -17.55 16.86 18.31
C LEU A 127 -18.04 17.42 19.66
N ALA A 128 -19.30 17.20 20.03
CA ALA A 128 -19.86 17.64 21.32
C ALA A 128 -19.21 16.88 22.51
N GLU A 129 -18.91 15.60 22.35
CA GLU A 129 -18.13 14.84 23.35
C GLU A 129 -16.71 15.41 23.53
N LEU A 130 -16.06 15.75 22.41
CA LEU A 130 -14.74 16.40 22.47
C LEU A 130 -14.80 17.82 23.03
N ASP A 131 -15.93 18.54 22.84
CA ASP A 131 -16.15 19.83 23.48
C ASP A 131 -16.18 19.74 25.01
N ALA A 132 -16.48 18.58 25.56
CA ALA A 132 -16.51 18.38 27.03
C ALA A 132 -15.11 18.17 27.64
N VAL A 133 -14.04 18.02 26.83
CA VAL A 133 -12.65 17.84 27.29
C VAL A 133 -12.18 19.09 28.04
N ARG A 134 -11.91 18.95 29.35
CA ARG A 134 -11.46 20.02 30.24
C ARG A 134 -10.25 19.66 31.09
N THR A 135 -9.96 18.37 31.25
CA THR A 135 -8.89 17.85 32.08
C THR A 135 -7.99 16.89 31.31
N PRO A 136 -6.74 16.62 31.75
CA PRO A 136 -5.92 15.58 31.17
C PRO A 136 -6.56 14.18 31.19
N ALA A 137 -7.41 13.89 32.19
CA ALA A 137 -8.17 12.63 32.22
C ALA A 137 -9.19 12.54 31.06
N ASP A 138 -9.88 13.66 30.76
CA ASP A 138 -10.81 13.69 29.62
C ASP A 138 -10.07 13.49 28.30
N VAL A 139 -8.84 14.03 28.15
CA VAL A 139 -7.98 13.84 26.99
C VAL A 139 -7.70 12.34 26.78
N GLN A 140 -7.34 11.61 27.84
CA GLN A 140 -7.04 10.18 27.78
C GLN A 140 -8.25 9.34 27.36
N VAL A 141 -9.45 9.69 27.86
CA VAL A 141 -10.70 9.05 27.44
C VAL A 141 -10.98 9.32 25.95
N ALA A 142 -10.74 10.55 25.49
CA ALA A 142 -10.91 10.90 24.09
C ALA A 142 -9.92 10.17 23.18
N ILE A 143 -8.63 10.06 23.56
CA ILE A 143 -7.62 9.27 22.84
C ILE A 143 -8.11 7.83 22.69
N ARG A 144 -8.60 7.19 23.75
CA ARG A 144 -9.13 5.81 23.67
C ARG A 144 -10.29 5.71 22.66
N LYS A 145 -11.21 6.64 22.65
CA LYS A 145 -12.33 6.66 21.69
C LYS A 145 -11.85 6.78 20.24
N LEU A 146 -10.84 7.62 19.99
CA LEU A 146 -10.26 7.75 18.65
C LEU A 146 -9.54 6.46 18.23
N THR A 147 -8.82 5.81 19.15
CA THR A 147 -8.23 4.50 18.92
C THR A 147 -9.29 3.46 18.52
N ASP A 148 -10.46 3.44 19.18
CA ASP A 148 -11.57 2.53 18.82
C ASP A 148 -12.14 2.80 17.42
N LEU A 149 -11.92 4.00 16.88
CA LEU A 149 -12.28 4.38 15.52
C LEU A 149 -11.15 4.24 14.51
N ASN A 150 -10.05 3.58 14.93
CA ASN A 150 -8.82 3.45 14.12
C ASN A 150 -8.22 4.81 13.70
N ILE A 151 -8.35 5.81 14.56
CA ILE A 151 -7.74 7.13 14.36
C ILE A 151 -6.53 7.26 15.28
N ALA A 152 -5.34 7.20 14.72
CA ALA A 152 -4.09 7.41 15.46
C ALA A 152 -3.99 8.89 15.90
N ALA A 153 -4.17 9.13 17.20
CA ALA A 153 -4.11 10.47 17.76
C ALA A 153 -3.78 10.43 19.27
N PRO A 154 -2.52 10.65 19.66
CA PRO A 154 -1.34 10.95 18.83
C PRO A 154 -0.49 9.72 18.44
N PHE A 155 -0.78 8.54 18.94
CA PHE A 155 -0.02 7.31 18.69
C PHE A 155 -0.88 6.24 18.03
N GLY A 156 -0.24 5.27 17.36
CA GLY A 156 -0.84 4.02 16.91
C GLY A 156 -0.76 2.96 18.00
N PHE A 157 -1.83 2.16 18.13
CA PHE A 157 -1.90 1.01 19.04
C PHE A 157 -2.61 -0.13 18.34
N GLY A 158 -1.96 -1.27 18.23
CA GLY A 158 -2.51 -2.44 17.54
C GLY A 158 -1.71 -3.71 17.82
N PRO A 159 -2.15 -4.88 17.29
CA PRO A 159 -1.42 -6.13 17.43
C PRO A 159 -0.21 -6.21 16.49
N THR A 160 0.80 -6.96 16.91
CA THR A 160 1.88 -7.44 16.06
C THR A 160 2.31 -8.84 16.53
N SER A 161 2.88 -9.66 15.64
CA SER A 161 3.61 -10.83 16.09
C SER A 161 4.85 -10.39 16.86
N ASP A 162 5.18 -11.08 17.95
CA ASP A 162 6.37 -10.75 18.75
C ASP A 162 7.64 -10.97 17.92
N PRO A 163 8.50 -9.95 17.73
CA PRO A 163 9.74 -10.11 16.97
C PRO A 163 10.71 -11.16 17.54
N HIS A 164 10.57 -11.52 18.81
CA HIS A 164 11.43 -12.51 19.48
C HIS A 164 10.76 -13.88 19.62
N GLU A 165 9.42 -13.92 19.60
CA GLU A 165 8.59 -15.13 19.62
C GLU A 165 7.40 -15.02 18.66
N PRO A 166 7.59 -15.13 17.32
CA PRO A 166 6.54 -14.86 16.32
C PRO A 166 5.29 -15.73 16.40
N SER A 167 5.33 -16.81 17.20
CA SER A 167 4.16 -17.65 17.50
C SER A 167 3.14 -16.95 18.41
N ARG A 168 3.50 -15.80 19.00
CA ARG A 168 2.69 -15.02 19.94
C ARG A 168 2.38 -13.64 19.38
N THR A 169 1.14 -13.19 19.58
CA THR A 169 0.72 -11.81 19.24
C THR A 169 0.83 -10.93 20.48
N ILE A 170 1.52 -9.80 20.36
CA ILE A 170 1.69 -8.78 21.41
C ILE A 170 1.08 -7.45 20.96
N ALA A 171 0.95 -6.51 21.88
CA ALA A 171 0.60 -5.12 21.53
C ALA A 171 1.82 -4.40 20.95
N ALA A 172 1.58 -3.46 20.04
CA ALA A 172 2.57 -2.52 19.53
C ALA A 172 2.11 -1.08 19.71
N LEU A 173 3.06 -0.21 20.08
CA LEU A 173 2.89 1.25 20.15
C LEU A 173 3.88 1.91 19.20
N GLY A 174 3.41 2.85 18.40
CA GLY A 174 4.25 3.64 17.49
C GLY A 174 3.82 5.09 17.40
N ALA A 175 4.70 5.95 16.90
CA ALA A 175 4.37 7.35 16.64
C ALA A 175 3.22 7.47 15.63
N GLY A 176 2.47 8.57 15.75
CA GLY A 176 1.33 8.85 14.88
C GLY A 176 0.84 10.27 15.00
N GLY A 177 -0.35 10.51 14.49
CA GLY A 177 -1.09 11.74 14.75
C GLY A 177 -0.68 12.96 13.91
N LEU A 178 0.19 12.83 12.91
CA LEU A 178 0.51 13.89 11.98
C LEU A 178 -0.63 14.10 10.96
N GLY A 179 -0.77 15.30 10.44
CA GLY A 179 -1.70 15.65 9.37
C GLY A 179 -1.02 15.81 8.00
N LEU A 180 0.28 16.12 7.98
CA LEU A 180 1.14 16.08 6.79
C LEU A 180 1.77 14.67 6.64
N PRO A 181 2.28 14.30 5.46
CA PRO A 181 2.70 12.93 5.16
C PRO A 181 3.75 12.35 6.10
N ASP A 182 4.74 13.14 6.51
CA ASP A 182 5.79 12.72 7.45
C ASP A 182 6.38 13.92 8.22
N ARG A 183 7.31 13.63 9.17
CA ARG A 183 7.97 14.64 10.00
C ARG A 183 8.71 15.73 9.21
N ASP A 184 9.29 15.37 8.08
CA ASP A 184 10.11 16.28 7.29
C ASP A 184 9.31 17.44 6.72
N TYR A 185 8.02 17.24 6.44
CA TYR A 185 7.09 18.30 6.05
C TYR A 185 6.96 19.39 7.09
N TYR A 186 7.13 19.08 8.38
CA TYR A 186 7.09 20.06 9.48
C TYR A 186 8.44 20.75 9.71
N LEU A 187 9.57 20.07 9.43
CA LEU A 187 10.87 20.43 9.94
C LEU A 187 11.83 20.97 8.88
N LYS A 188 11.76 20.47 7.65
CA LYS A 188 12.72 20.81 6.60
C LYS A 188 12.48 22.20 5.98
N PRO A 189 13.58 22.94 5.67
CA PRO A 189 13.48 24.32 5.17
C PRO A 189 13.32 24.43 3.64
N GLU A 190 13.41 23.33 2.88
CA GLU A 190 13.33 23.35 1.43
C GLU A 190 11.97 23.91 0.95
N PRO A 191 11.95 24.66 -0.18
CA PRO A 191 10.76 25.40 -0.63
C PRO A 191 9.48 24.57 -0.71
N ARG A 192 9.57 23.30 -1.15
CA ARG A 192 8.42 22.41 -1.25
C ARG A 192 7.75 22.13 0.11
N PHE A 193 8.56 21.99 1.18
CA PHE A 193 8.04 21.76 2.53
C PHE A 193 7.47 23.04 3.13
N VAL A 194 8.07 24.18 2.83
CA VAL A 194 7.55 25.50 3.23
C VAL A 194 6.18 25.71 2.60
N GLU A 195 6.05 25.52 1.29
CA GLU A 195 4.77 25.61 0.58
C GLU A 195 3.74 24.64 1.13
N ALA A 196 4.11 23.39 1.39
CA ALA A 196 3.21 22.40 1.96
C ALA A 196 2.67 22.84 3.33
N ARG A 197 3.51 23.44 4.19
CA ARG A 197 3.06 24.00 5.48
C ARG A 197 2.09 25.18 5.29
N GLU A 198 2.36 26.08 4.36
CA GLU A 198 1.46 27.22 4.07
C GLU A 198 0.09 26.73 3.58
N LYS A 199 0.08 25.78 2.65
CA LYS A 199 -1.15 25.16 2.15
C LYS A 199 -1.89 24.38 3.24
N TYR A 200 -1.15 23.69 4.12
CA TYR A 200 -1.75 22.97 5.24
C TYR A 200 -2.38 23.92 6.27
N HIS A 201 -1.74 25.03 6.60
CA HIS A 201 -2.34 26.06 7.43
C HIS A 201 -3.66 26.60 6.84
N ALA A 202 -3.67 26.86 5.52
CA ALA A 202 -4.89 27.29 4.84
C ALA A 202 -5.97 26.22 4.87
N HIS A 203 -5.61 24.94 4.68
CA HIS A 203 -6.49 23.79 4.78
C HIS A 203 -7.12 23.66 6.16
N LEU A 204 -6.32 23.72 7.23
CA LEU A 204 -6.82 23.71 8.61
C LEU A 204 -7.84 24.81 8.86
N LYS A 205 -7.54 26.06 8.45
CA LYS A 205 -8.44 27.20 8.59
C LYS A 205 -9.76 27.01 7.86
N THR A 206 -9.69 26.55 6.63
CA THR A 206 -10.88 26.29 5.80
C THR A 206 -11.76 25.22 6.43
N MET A 207 -11.15 24.10 6.85
CA MET A 207 -11.90 22.99 7.46
C MET A 207 -12.54 23.37 8.78
N PHE A 208 -11.83 24.15 9.62
CA PHE A 208 -12.38 24.64 10.90
C PHE A 208 -13.53 25.61 10.67
N ALA A 209 -13.41 26.51 9.69
CA ALA A 209 -14.49 27.43 9.31
C ALA A 209 -15.72 26.67 8.80
N LEU A 210 -15.55 25.68 7.92
CA LEU A 210 -16.64 24.83 7.42
C LEU A 210 -17.34 24.08 8.55
N ALA A 211 -16.59 23.63 9.55
CA ALA A 211 -17.14 22.90 10.70
C ALA A 211 -17.70 23.83 11.80
N GLY A 212 -17.49 25.15 11.70
CA GLY A 212 -17.87 26.10 12.75
C GLY A 212 -17.10 25.92 14.06
N LEU A 213 -15.86 25.37 13.99
CA LEU A 213 -14.99 25.19 15.15
C LEU A 213 -14.31 26.51 15.52
N THR A 214 -14.23 26.78 16.82
CA THR A 214 -13.59 27.99 17.37
C THR A 214 -12.20 27.74 17.95
N ASP A 215 -11.73 26.47 17.91
CA ASP A 215 -10.38 26.11 18.32
C ASP A 215 -9.35 26.67 17.31
N SER A 216 -8.08 26.85 17.74
CA SER A 216 -7.06 27.47 16.89
C SER A 216 -6.39 26.47 15.94
N PRO A 217 -6.49 26.66 14.61
CA PRO A 217 -5.73 25.89 13.63
C PRO A 217 -4.21 25.99 13.81
N GLU A 218 -3.72 27.14 14.25
CA GLU A 218 -2.31 27.39 14.50
C GLU A 218 -1.79 26.53 15.67
N GLN A 219 -2.59 26.35 16.73
CA GLN A 219 -2.23 25.47 17.84
C GLN A 219 -2.21 24.00 17.40
N VAL A 220 -3.13 23.57 16.55
CA VAL A 220 -3.12 22.21 15.98
C VAL A 220 -1.83 21.95 15.22
N PHE A 221 -1.44 22.86 14.32
CA PHE A 221 -0.17 22.72 13.60
C PHE A 221 1.03 22.72 14.54
N ALA A 222 1.08 23.60 15.54
CA ALA A 222 2.15 23.65 16.52
C ALA A 222 2.26 22.35 17.32
N PHE A 223 1.13 21.75 17.69
CA PHE A 223 1.07 20.47 18.38
C PHE A 223 1.62 19.34 17.49
N GLU A 224 1.14 19.22 16.24
CA GLU A 224 1.62 18.21 15.29
C GLU A 224 3.12 18.38 15.00
N LYS A 225 3.63 19.61 14.96
CA LYS A 225 5.06 19.86 14.80
C LYS A 225 5.88 19.30 15.97
N ARG A 226 5.41 19.43 17.20
CA ARG A 226 6.07 18.84 18.38
C ARG A 226 6.07 17.31 18.31
N LEU A 227 4.99 16.69 17.81
CA LEU A 227 4.97 15.26 17.54
C LEU A 227 5.97 14.86 16.45
N ALA A 228 6.06 15.65 15.38
CA ALA A 228 7.02 15.43 14.29
C ALA A 228 8.47 15.52 14.76
N GLU A 229 8.79 16.46 15.66
CA GLU A 229 10.11 16.61 16.26
C GLU A 229 10.54 15.35 17.06
N ALA A 230 9.56 14.66 17.65
CA ALA A 230 9.80 13.47 18.47
C ALA A 230 9.81 12.15 17.66
N SER A 231 9.33 12.15 16.42
CA SER A 231 9.25 10.97 15.55
C SER A 231 10.57 10.67 14.87
N LEU A 232 10.82 9.41 14.52
CA LEU A 232 11.94 9.00 13.67
C LEU A 232 11.72 9.46 12.22
N ASP A 233 12.81 9.60 11.46
CA ASP A 233 12.75 9.84 10.02
C ASP A 233 12.51 8.55 9.23
N ASN A 234 12.12 8.70 7.94
CA ASN A 234 11.73 7.58 7.09
C ASN A 234 12.85 6.55 6.86
N VAL A 235 14.12 6.94 6.90
CA VAL A 235 15.26 6.01 6.77
C VAL A 235 15.46 5.23 8.07
N ALA A 236 15.38 5.90 9.22
CA ALA A 236 15.49 5.27 10.54
C ALA A 236 14.35 4.26 10.78
N LEU A 237 13.13 4.58 10.33
CA LEU A 237 11.95 3.69 10.41
C LEU A 237 12.12 2.40 9.60
N ARG A 238 12.99 2.38 8.58
CA ARG A 238 13.25 1.17 7.79
C ARG A 238 14.05 0.10 8.53
N ASN A 239 14.83 0.45 9.55
CA ASN A 239 15.62 -0.55 10.26
C ASN A 239 14.80 -1.20 11.38
N PRO A 240 14.43 -2.50 11.28
CA PRO A 240 13.64 -3.19 12.31
C PRO A 240 14.21 -3.07 13.72
N LYS A 241 15.54 -3.02 13.86
CA LYS A 241 16.21 -2.87 15.18
C LYS A 241 15.98 -1.52 15.83
N ASN A 242 15.69 -0.47 15.05
CA ASN A 242 15.33 0.84 15.58
C ASN A 242 13.92 0.86 16.17
N LEU A 243 13.11 -0.13 15.82
CA LEU A 243 11.71 -0.27 16.23
C LEU A 243 11.51 -1.39 17.24
N ASP A 244 12.56 -2.11 17.58
CA ASP A 244 12.54 -3.28 18.47
C ASP A 244 12.87 -2.88 19.90
N HIS A 245 11.84 -2.55 20.67
CA HIS A 245 11.94 -2.19 22.08
C HIS A 245 10.89 -2.98 22.87
N PRO A 246 11.13 -4.30 23.09
CA PRO A 246 10.22 -5.12 23.89
C PRO A 246 10.15 -4.56 25.31
N MET A 247 8.96 -4.43 25.84
CA MET A 247 8.71 -3.74 27.10
C MET A 247 7.61 -4.44 27.90
N PRO A 248 7.86 -4.82 29.16
CA PRO A 248 6.81 -5.21 30.08
C PRO A 248 5.82 -4.07 30.32
N PHE A 249 4.55 -4.41 30.57
CA PHE A 249 3.50 -3.41 30.82
C PHE A 249 3.86 -2.40 31.91
N ASP A 250 4.50 -2.85 33.01
CA ASP A 250 4.90 -1.97 34.13
C ASP A 250 6.03 -0.99 33.74
N GLU A 251 6.86 -1.34 32.76
CA GLU A 251 7.87 -0.44 32.20
C GLU A 251 7.22 0.65 31.34
N LEU A 252 6.18 0.31 30.57
CA LEU A 252 5.39 1.31 29.83
C LEU A 252 4.76 2.33 30.79
N VAL A 253 4.20 1.87 31.91
CA VAL A 253 3.64 2.77 32.94
C VAL A 253 4.71 3.70 33.52
N LYS A 254 5.94 3.21 33.70
CA LYS A 254 7.07 4.05 34.15
C LYS A 254 7.56 5.01 33.08
N LEU A 255 7.51 4.58 31.81
CA LEU A 255 7.92 5.40 30.65
C LEU A 255 7.00 6.62 30.46
N THR A 256 5.70 6.44 30.71
CA THR A 256 4.65 7.44 30.51
C THR A 256 3.72 7.49 31.73
N PRO A 257 4.22 8.00 32.86
CA PRO A 257 3.51 7.91 34.15
C PRO A 257 2.24 8.75 34.24
N HIS A 258 2.03 9.70 33.31
CA HIS A 258 0.85 10.56 33.31
C HIS A 258 -0.29 10.02 32.42
N PHE A 259 -0.10 8.87 31.76
CA PHE A 259 -1.14 8.19 31.00
C PHE A 259 -1.64 6.95 31.75
N ASP A 260 -2.95 6.84 31.92
CA ASP A 260 -3.58 5.68 32.59
C ASP A 260 -3.74 4.50 31.63
N TRP A 261 -2.65 3.75 31.42
CA TRP A 261 -2.65 2.55 30.59
C TRP A 261 -3.59 1.47 31.10
N VAL A 262 -3.82 1.41 32.43
CA VAL A 262 -4.74 0.42 33.02
C VAL A 262 -6.17 0.70 32.55
N ALA A 263 -6.60 1.96 32.64
CA ALA A 263 -7.92 2.37 32.13
C ALA A 263 -8.03 2.22 30.61
N PHE A 264 -6.96 2.55 29.86
CA PHE A 264 -6.90 2.43 28.41
C PHE A 264 -7.09 0.98 27.93
N TYR A 265 -6.33 0.04 28.51
CA TYR A 265 -6.44 -1.41 28.18
C TYR A 265 -7.82 -1.95 28.58
N LYS A 266 -8.29 -1.61 29.77
CA LYS A 266 -9.60 -2.05 30.26
C LYS A 266 -10.74 -1.57 29.35
N ALA A 267 -10.72 -0.30 28.93
CA ALA A 267 -11.73 0.25 28.05
C ALA A 267 -11.72 -0.43 26.67
N GLY A 268 -10.53 -0.74 26.14
CA GLY A 268 -10.35 -1.47 24.88
C GLY A 268 -10.59 -2.97 24.98
N LYS A 269 -10.88 -3.51 26.18
CA LYS A 269 -11.00 -4.96 26.44
C LYS A 269 -9.75 -5.74 26.02
N VAL A 270 -8.59 -5.12 26.12
CA VAL A 270 -7.28 -5.72 25.81
C VAL A 270 -6.71 -6.32 27.10
N GLU A 271 -6.24 -7.55 27.03
CA GLU A 271 -5.52 -8.16 28.14
C GLU A 271 -4.13 -7.50 28.29
N LYS A 272 -3.69 -7.34 29.54
CA LYS A 272 -2.32 -6.84 29.81
C LYS A 272 -1.33 -7.89 29.34
N ALA A 273 -0.52 -7.53 28.37
CA ALA A 273 0.53 -8.37 27.82
C ALA A 273 1.80 -7.54 27.62
N ASP A 274 2.92 -8.22 27.46
CA ASP A 274 4.15 -7.59 26.97
C ASP A 274 3.85 -6.92 25.63
N LEU A 275 4.59 -5.87 25.34
CA LEU A 275 4.39 -5.08 24.14
C LEU A 275 5.71 -4.67 23.51
N ASN A 276 5.66 -4.21 22.30
CA ASN A 276 6.76 -3.52 21.65
C ASN A 276 6.45 -2.02 21.54
N VAL A 277 7.36 -1.17 22.01
CA VAL A 277 7.26 0.29 21.86
C VAL A 277 8.22 0.72 20.76
N ALA A 278 7.72 0.90 19.55
CA ALA A 278 8.57 1.19 18.40
C ALA A 278 9.44 2.45 18.58
N GLU A 279 8.90 3.48 19.22
CA GLU A 279 9.59 4.75 19.42
C GLU A 279 9.48 5.22 20.89
N PRO A 280 10.30 4.69 21.82
CA PRO A 280 10.26 5.10 23.24
C PRO A 280 10.50 6.60 23.47
N GLY A 281 11.29 7.24 22.58
CA GLY A 281 11.52 8.68 22.60
C GLY A 281 10.26 9.49 22.31
N PHE A 282 9.47 9.04 21.33
CA PHE A 282 8.18 9.62 21.03
C PHE A 282 7.19 9.46 22.19
N MET A 283 7.14 8.30 22.81
CA MET A 283 6.25 8.06 23.96
C MET A 283 6.59 8.95 25.16
N LYS A 284 7.88 9.21 25.43
CA LYS A 284 8.30 10.20 26.45
C LYS A 284 7.85 11.62 26.08
N ALA A 285 7.95 12.00 24.81
CA ALA A 285 7.46 13.30 24.35
C ALA A 285 5.93 13.40 24.50
N PHE A 286 5.19 12.36 24.15
CA PHE A 286 3.75 12.27 24.38
C PHE A 286 3.37 12.46 25.85
N ASP A 287 4.07 11.80 26.78
CA ASP A 287 3.83 11.93 28.23
C ASP A 287 4.04 13.38 28.71
N ARG A 288 5.07 14.06 28.17
CA ARG A 288 5.30 15.49 28.42
C ARG A 288 4.16 16.35 27.87
N GLU A 289 3.69 16.07 26.65
CA GLU A 289 2.56 16.79 26.05
C GLU A 289 1.26 16.65 26.88
N LEU A 290 1.04 15.53 27.56
CA LEU A 290 -0.10 15.37 28.47
C LEU A 290 -0.05 16.33 29.66
N GLN A 291 1.15 16.75 30.10
CA GLN A 291 1.35 17.67 31.22
C GLN A 291 1.36 19.13 30.78
N GLU A 292 2.09 19.41 29.69
CA GLU A 292 2.42 20.78 29.29
C GLU A 292 1.38 21.40 28.34
N THR A 293 0.68 20.58 27.55
CA THR A 293 -0.33 21.05 26.60
C THR A 293 -1.69 21.23 27.27
N SER A 294 -2.30 22.37 27.08
CA SER A 294 -3.61 22.67 27.68
C SER A 294 -4.71 21.75 27.13
N PRO A 295 -5.72 21.41 27.95
CA PRO A 295 -6.87 20.63 27.45
C PRO A 295 -7.60 21.30 26.26
N ALA A 296 -7.49 22.61 26.12
CA ALA A 296 -8.07 23.34 24.99
C ALA A 296 -7.32 23.05 23.67
N GLU A 297 -5.97 23.01 23.70
CA GLU A 297 -5.16 22.60 22.53
C GLU A 297 -5.41 21.14 22.18
N TRP A 298 -5.40 20.25 23.16
CA TRP A 298 -5.75 18.84 22.96
C TRP A 298 -7.11 18.69 22.28
N ARG A 299 -8.13 19.42 22.77
CA ARG A 299 -9.47 19.40 22.20
C ARG A 299 -9.46 19.81 20.73
N GLY A 300 -8.78 20.91 20.38
CA GLY A 300 -8.65 21.37 18.99
C GLY A 300 -8.00 20.31 18.10
N TYR A 301 -6.89 19.71 18.56
CA TYR A 301 -6.19 18.64 17.85
C TYR A 301 -7.06 17.40 17.65
N LEU A 302 -7.72 16.89 18.71
CA LEU A 302 -8.57 15.69 18.62
C LEU A 302 -9.77 15.91 17.69
N LYS A 303 -10.41 17.11 17.75
CA LYS A 303 -11.46 17.46 16.79
C LYS A 303 -10.96 17.50 15.37
N TRP A 304 -9.76 18.04 15.14
CA TRP A 304 -9.14 18.05 13.84
C TRP A 304 -8.95 16.61 13.30
N LYS A 305 -8.43 15.70 14.11
CA LYS A 305 -8.21 14.31 13.67
C LYS A 305 -9.53 13.63 13.27
N VAL A 306 -10.58 13.82 14.04
CA VAL A 306 -11.92 13.28 13.72
C VAL A 306 -12.48 13.91 12.44
N LEU A 307 -12.35 15.24 12.30
CA LEU A 307 -12.83 15.97 11.13
C LEU A 307 -12.07 15.53 9.85
N ALA A 308 -10.75 15.45 9.91
CA ALA A 308 -9.93 15.03 8.80
C ALA A 308 -10.26 13.61 8.31
N ALA A 309 -10.43 12.66 9.24
CA ALA A 309 -10.81 11.29 8.92
C ALA A 309 -12.21 11.17 8.30
N SER A 310 -13.13 12.05 8.69
CA SER A 310 -14.53 12.01 8.22
C SER A 310 -14.77 12.83 6.95
N ALA A 311 -13.97 13.84 6.68
CA ALA A 311 -14.18 14.85 5.64
C ALA A 311 -14.48 14.29 4.23
N PRO A 312 -13.81 13.24 3.75
CA PRO A 312 -14.08 12.66 2.42
C PRO A 312 -15.52 12.15 2.24
N TRP A 313 -16.23 11.91 3.36
CA TRP A 313 -17.55 11.26 3.42
C TRP A 313 -18.65 12.19 3.97
N LEU A 314 -18.31 13.42 4.31
CA LEU A 314 -19.25 14.49 4.65
C LEU A 314 -19.82 15.15 3.38
N SER A 315 -20.52 16.28 3.53
CA SER A 315 -21.04 17.06 2.41
C SER A 315 -19.95 17.58 1.48
N LYS A 316 -20.36 17.95 0.27
CA LYS A 316 -19.46 18.37 -0.82
C LYS A 316 -18.38 19.39 -0.41
N PRO A 317 -18.65 20.47 0.38
CA PRO A 317 -17.60 21.41 0.77
C PRO A 317 -16.44 20.75 1.53
N PHE A 318 -16.73 19.84 2.47
CA PHE A 318 -15.70 19.12 3.22
C PHE A 318 -14.92 18.14 2.34
N ALA A 319 -15.65 17.36 1.52
CA ALA A 319 -15.05 16.39 0.62
C ALA A 319 -14.20 17.06 -0.47
N ASP A 320 -14.59 18.25 -0.95
CA ASP A 320 -13.83 19.03 -1.91
C ASP A 320 -12.56 19.59 -1.30
N GLU A 321 -12.63 20.15 -0.10
CA GLU A 321 -11.45 20.71 0.57
C GLU A 321 -10.45 19.61 0.94
N SER A 322 -10.92 18.47 1.46
CA SER A 322 -10.07 17.31 1.70
C SER A 322 -9.37 16.84 0.42
N PHE A 323 -10.08 16.76 -0.70
CA PHE A 323 -9.51 16.41 -1.99
C PHE A 323 -8.50 17.44 -2.48
N ASN A 324 -8.84 18.74 -2.39
CA ASN A 324 -7.98 19.82 -2.89
C ASN A 324 -6.61 19.84 -2.21
N PHE A 325 -6.56 19.53 -0.91
CA PHE A 325 -5.30 19.46 -0.20
C PHE A 325 -4.59 18.11 -0.41
N ASN A 326 -5.26 17.00 -0.04
CA ASN A 326 -4.58 15.70 0.05
C ASN A 326 -4.29 15.07 -1.32
N GLN A 327 -5.17 15.22 -2.30
CA GLN A 327 -5.01 14.55 -3.60
C GLN A 327 -4.56 15.51 -4.69
N LYS A 328 -5.15 16.70 -4.75
CA LYS A 328 -4.82 17.66 -5.81
C LYS A 328 -3.49 18.37 -5.55
N PHE A 329 -3.30 18.96 -4.36
CA PHE A 329 -2.06 19.66 -4.06
C PHE A 329 -0.89 18.70 -3.81
N LEU A 330 -1.05 17.73 -2.91
CA LEU A 330 0.04 16.82 -2.57
C LEU A 330 0.32 15.79 -3.68
N GLY A 331 -0.70 15.25 -4.34
CA GLY A 331 -0.57 14.16 -5.32
C GLY A 331 -0.72 14.56 -6.78
N GLY A 332 -1.04 15.83 -7.10
CA GLY A 332 -1.20 16.32 -8.48
C GLY A 332 -2.46 15.80 -9.19
N VAL A 333 -3.39 15.16 -8.47
CA VAL A 333 -4.63 14.58 -9.04
C VAL A 333 -5.61 15.69 -9.39
N GLY A 334 -6.04 15.76 -10.66
CA GLY A 334 -6.91 16.85 -11.15
C GLY A 334 -8.37 16.74 -10.72
N GLU A 335 -8.90 15.52 -10.62
CA GLU A 335 -10.33 15.23 -10.37
C GLU A 335 -10.49 14.09 -9.36
N LYS A 336 -11.59 14.14 -8.59
CA LYS A 336 -11.96 13.00 -7.74
C LYS A 336 -12.38 11.80 -8.59
N LYS A 337 -12.05 10.60 -8.14
CA LYS A 337 -12.62 9.38 -8.71
C LYS A 337 -14.16 9.40 -8.62
N PRO A 338 -14.86 8.74 -9.57
CA PRO A 338 -16.32 8.57 -9.48
C PRO A 338 -16.77 8.02 -8.13
N ARG A 339 -17.92 8.45 -7.64
CA ARG A 339 -18.45 8.03 -6.32
C ARG A 339 -18.50 6.52 -6.18
N GLY A 340 -18.97 5.79 -7.19
CA GLY A 340 -19.06 4.32 -7.16
C GLY A 340 -17.72 3.64 -6.96
N VAL A 341 -16.64 4.16 -7.57
CA VAL A 341 -15.27 3.65 -7.35
C VAL A 341 -14.81 3.93 -5.93
N ARG A 342 -15.03 5.15 -5.42
CA ARG A 342 -14.69 5.50 -4.02
C ARG A 342 -15.45 4.64 -3.01
N CYS A 343 -16.74 4.37 -3.27
CA CYS A 343 -17.56 3.49 -2.42
C CYS A 343 -17.09 2.03 -2.49
N ALA A 344 -16.63 1.56 -3.64
CA ALA A 344 -16.03 0.23 -3.77
C ALA A 344 -14.74 0.12 -2.94
N GLU A 345 -13.85 1.13 -3.03
CA GLU A 345 -12.63 1.20 -2.22
C GLU A 345 -12.95 1.22 -0.71
N LEU A 346 -13.92 2.02 -0.27
CA LEU A 346 -14.33 2.08 1.14
C LEU A 346 -14.97 0.77 1.62
N THR A 347 -15.79 0.13 0.80
CA THR A 347 -16.42 -1.14 1.14
C THR A 347 -15.38 -2.25 1.26
N ASP A 348 -14.38 -2.27 0.34
CA ASP A 348 -13.26 -3.21 0.39
C ASP A 348 -12.38 -2.99 1.64
N GLN A 349 -12.22 -1.75 2.06
CA GLN A 349 -11.48 -1.41 3.29
C GLN A 349 -12.18 -1.92 4.57
N LEU A 350 -13.50 -1.83 4.66
CA LEU A 350 -14.24 -2.10 5.90
C LEU A 350 -14.93 -3.48 5.94
N LEU A 351 -15.26 -4.04 4.78
CA LEU A 351 -15.93 -5.34 4.61
C LEU A 351 -15.19 -6.20 3.59
N GLY A 352 -13.87 -6.08 3.56
CA GLY A 352 -13.03 -6.52 2.44
C GLY A 352 -13.12 -8.01 2.13
N GLU A 353 -13.07 -8.89 3.13
CA GLU A 353 -13.20 -10.32 2.84
C GLU A 353 -14.64 -10.72 2.48
N ALA A 354 -15.66 -10.02 3.01
CA ALA A 354 -17.04 -10.25 2.60
C ALA A 354 -17.26 -9.89 1.12
N LEU A 355 -16.76 -8.73 0.68
CA LEU A 355 -16.77 -8.32 -0.72
C LEU A 355 -15.83 -9.18 -1.57
N GLY A 356 -14.64 -9.48 -1.04
CA GLY A 356 -13.62 -10.30 -1.69
C GLY A 356 -14.10 -11.71 -2.02
N LYS A 357 -14.92 -12.31 -1.16
CA LYS A 357 -15.54 -13.61 -1.42
C LYS A 357 -16.40 -13.57 -2.67
N LYS A 358 -17.23 -12.53 -2.83
CA LYS A 358 -18.06 -12.33 -4.03
C LYS A 358 -17.22 -12.05 -5.30
N TYR A 359 -16.11 -11.33 -5.13
CA TYR A 359 -15.17 -11.08 -6.21
C TYR A 359 -14.52 -12.38 -6.71
N VAL A 360 -14.00 -13.21 -5.80
CA VAL A 360 -13.32 -14.48 -6.13
C VAL A 360 -14.26 -15.46 -6.78
N GLU A 361 -15.48 -15.62 -6.24
CA GLU A 361 -16.52 -16.51 -6.80
C GLU A 361 -16.80 -16.20 -8.29
N ARG A 362 -16.62 -14.94 -8.69
CA ARG A 362 -16.98 -14.46 -10.04
C ARG A 362 -15.81 -14.35 -11.01
N TYR A 363 -14.64 -13.95 -10.51
CA TYR A 363 -13.53 -13.47 -11.34
C TYR A 363 -12.20 -14.20 -11.16
N PHE A 364 -12.09 -15.14 -10.23
CA PHE A 364 -10.84 -15.86 -10.00
C PHE A 364 -11.03 -17.39 -10.04
N PRO A 365 -10.78 -18.02 -11.21
CA PRO A 365 -11.00 -19.45 -11.37
C PRO A 365 -9.95 -20.28 -10.62
N PRO A 366 -10.29 -21.49 -10.12
CA PRO A 366 -9.35 -22.38 -9.42
C PRO A 366 -8.09 -22.73 -10.23
N ALA A 367 -8.21 -22.81 -11.56
CA ALA A 367 -7.06 -23.09 -12.45
C ALA A 367 -5.99 -22.00 -12.36
N ALA A 368 -6.38 -20.73 -12.20
CA ALA A 368 -5.46 -19.62 -12.01
C ALA A 368 -4.69 -19.76 -10.69
N LYS A 369 -5.39 -20.10 -9.58
CA LYS A 369 -4.76 -20.36 -8.26
C LYS A 369 -3.71 -21.47 -8.39
N ALA A 370 -4.05 -22.60 -9.00
CA ALA A 370 -3.16 -23.74 -9.16
C ALA A 370 -1.90 -23.40 -9.99
N ARG A 371 -2.07 -22.64 -11.09
CA ARG A 371 -0.95 -22.24 -11.94
C ARG A 371 0.01 -21.28 -11.22
N VAL A 372 -0.50 -20.32 -10.47
CA VAL A 372 0.33 -19.41 -9.68
C VAL A 372 1.05 -20.13 -8.54
N GLN A 373 0.42 -21.09 -7.89
CA GLN A 373 1.09 -21.95 -6.89
C GLN A 373 2.26 -22.73 -7.48
N GLU A 374 2.14 -23.17 -8.73
CA GLU A 374 3.24 -23.80 -9.45
C GLU A 374 4.39 -22.81 -9.71
N LEU A 375 4.10 -21.58 -10.17
CA LEU A 375 5.11 -20.54 -10.36
C LEU A 375 5.86 -20.25 -9.05
N VAL A 376 5.15 -20.06 -7.95
CA VAL A 376 5.72 -19.82 -6.61
C VAL A 376 6.67 -20.96 -6.21
N LYS A 377 6.24 -22.21 -6.38
CA LYS A 377 7.08 -23.39 -6.08
C LYS A 377 8.35 -23.41 -6.91
N ASN A 378 8.26 -23.12 -8.20
CA ASN A 378 9.40 -23.12 -9.11
C ASN A 378 10.39 -22.01 -8.74
N GLU A 379 9.92 -20.84 -8.34
CA GLU A 379 10.76 -19.72 -7.95
C GLU A 379 11.41 -19.90 -6.58
N LEU A 380 10.72 -20.48 -5.60
CA LEU A 380 11.35 -20.90 -4.34
C LEU A 380 12.49 -21.91 -4.61
N SER A 381 12.29 -22.86 -5.54
CA SER A 381 13.37 -23.78 -5.97
C SER A 381 14.52 -23.07 -6.66
N ALA A 382 14.24 -22.03 -7.46
CA ALA A 382 15.27 -21.23 -8.12
C ALA A 382 16.06 -20.39 -7.10
N MET A 383 15.39 -19.77 -6.12
CA MET A 383 16.06 -19.01 -5.05
C MET A 383 16.97 -19.91 -4.22
N LYS A 384 16.52 -21.12 -3.88
CA LYS A 384 17.34 -22.10 -3.18
C LYS A 384 18.62 -22.41 -3.97
N GLU A 385 18.50 -22.69 -5.27
CA GLU A 385 19.64 -22.98 -6.13
C GLU A 385 20.62 -21.79 -6.24
N ILE A 386 20.10 -20.57 -6.36
CA ILE A 386 20.94 -19.36 -6.35
C ILE A 386 21.77 -19.31 -5.05
N ILE A 387 21.13 -19.47 -3.88
CA ILE A 387 21.82 -19.43 -2.58
C ILE A 387 22.89 -20.53 -2.48
N GLU A 388 22.58 -21.74 -2.92
CA GLU A 388 23.53 -22.87 -2.89
C GLU A 388 24.81 -22.60 -3.72
N HIS A 389 24.69 -21.81 -4.80
CA HIS A 389 25.78 -21.51 -5.71
C HIS A 389 26.52 -20.18 -5.44
N LEU A 390 26.07 -19.38 -4.44
CA LEU A 390 26.79 -18.14 -4.09
C LEU A 390 28.24 -18.45 -3.66
N ASP A 391 29.19 -17.75 -4.22
CA ASP A 391 30.63 -17.92 -3.92
C ASP A 391 31.09 -17.15 -2.67
N TRP A 392 30.37 -16.10 -2.30
CA TRP A 392 30.72 -15.21 -1.20
C TRP A 392 30.17 -15.63 0.16
N MET A 393 29.15 -16.50 0.20
CA MET A 393 28.49 -16.94 1.42
C MET A 393 29.08 -18.25 1.95
N THR A 394 29.38 -18.32 3.24
CA THR A 394 29.88 -19.54 3.89
C THR A 394 28.84 -20.67 3.91
N PRO A 395 29.26 -21.94 3.99
CA PRO A 395 28.33 -23.08 4.04
C PRO A 395 27.37 -23.00 5.25
N GLU A 396 27.80 -22.40 6.38
CA GLU A 396 26.96 -22.24 7.56
C GLU A 396 25.78 -21.31 7.28
N THR A 397 26.04 -20.10 6.73
CA THR A 397 25.01 -19.13 6.39
C THR A 397 24.13 -19.64 5.26
N LYS A 398 24.68 -20.31 4.23
CA LYS A 398 23.90 -20.94 3.16
C LYS A 398 22.87 -21.92 3.70
N LYS A 399 23.25 -22.78 4.65
CA LYS A 399 22.33 -23.74 5.27
C LYS A 399 21.15 -23.05 5.92
N LYS A 400 21.40 -21.95 6.67
CA LYS A 400 20.35 -21.16 7.32
C LYS A 400 19.47 -20.44 6.29
N ALA A 401 20.08 -19.87 5.25
CA ALA A 401 19.36 -19.20 4.15
C ALA A 401 18.47 -20.19 3.36
N VAL A 402 18.97 -21.38 3.03
CA VAL A 402 18.19 -22.45 2.39
C VAL A 402 17.03 -22.87 3.28
N HIS A 403 17.26 -23.05 4.58
CA HIS A 403 16.20 -23.38 5.52
C HIS A 403 15.12 -22.29 5.55
N LYS A 404 15.51 -21.00 5.49
CA LYS A 404 14.54 -19.90 5.41
C LYS A 404 13.70 -19.96 4.13
N VAL A 405 14.29 -20.32 2.97
CA VAL A 405 13.53 -20.56 1.74
C VAL A 405 12.54 -21.71 1.90
N GLU A 406 12.92 -22.80 2.56
CA GLU A 406 12.09 -23.99 2.75
C GLU A 406 10.91 -23.75 3.72
N THR A 407 11.00 -22.73 4.57
CA THR A 407 9.96 -22.38 5.55
C THR A 407 9.05 -21.24 5.10
N PHE A 408 9.21 -20.70 3.89
CA PHE A 408 8.26 -19.74 3.36
C PHE A 408 6.83 -20.28 3.38
N ASN A 409 5.89 -19.45 3.78
CA ASN A 409 4.46 -19.75 3.77
C ASN A 409 3.76 -18.97 2.62
N PRO A 410 3.59 -19.56 1.44
CA PRO A 410 2.94 -18.88 0.33
C PRO A 410 1.42 -18.90 0.44
N LYS A 411 0.79 -17.74 0.28
CA LYS A 411 -0.65 -17.53 0.23
C LYS A 411 -1.04 -16.99 -1.15
N VAL A 412 -1.94 -17.68 -1.85
CA VAL A 412 -2.30 -17.38 -3.25
C VAL A 412 -3.82 -17.22 -3.41
N GLY A 413 -4.23 -16.09 -3.97
CA GLY A 413 -5.59 -15.79 -4.40
C GLY A 413 -6.49 -15.28 -3.28
N TYR A 414 -6.81 -16.09 -2.32
CA TYR A 414 -7.77 -15.79 -1.25
C TYR A 414 -7.60 -16.70 -0.04
N PRO A 415 -8.05 -16.27 1.17
CA PRO A 415 -7.95 -17.06 2.40
C PRO A 415 -8.86 -18.30 2.36
N ASP A 416 -8.38 -19.40 2.96
CA ASP A 416 -9.19 -20.63 3.09
C ASP A 416 -10.29 -20.47 4.14
N LYS A 417 -10.07 -19.61 5.16
CA LYS A 417 -11.04 -19.23 6.18
C LYS A 417 -11.36 -17.74 6.06
N TRP A 418 -12.62 -17.44 5.80
CA TRP A 418 -13.12 -16.09 5.69
C TRP A 418 -13.45 -15.48 7.06
N ARG A 419 -13.23 -14.18 7.22
CA ARG A 419 -13.64 -13.44 8.42
C ARG A 419 -15.16 -13.43 8.56
N ASP A 420 -15.64 -13.53 9.79
CA ASP A 420 -17.06 -13.43 10.12
C ASP A 420 -17.44 -11.99 10.46
N TYR A 421 -18.14 -11.34 9.55
CA TYR A 421 -18.66 -9.98 9.72
C TYR A 421 -20.06 -9.92 10.35
N SER A 422 -20.60 -11.01 10.88
CA SER A 422 -21.96 -11.04 11.48
C SER A 422 -22.16 -10.03 12.60
N GLY A 423 -21.08 -9.62 13.27
CA GLY A 423 -21.08 -8.58 14.30
C GLY A 423 -21.13 -7.13 13.78
N VAL A 424 -21.03 -6.89 12.46
CA VAL A 424 -21.09 -5.55 11.89
C VAL A 424 -22.54 -5.18 11.54
N HIS A 425 -23.08 -4.16 12.20
CA HIS A 425 -24.46 -3.73 12.00
C HIS A 425 -24.56 -2.54 11.05
N VAL A 426 -24.84 -2.82 9.78
CA VAL A 426 -24.93 -1.81 8.73
C VAL A 426 -26.36 -1.30 8.59
N LYS A 427 -26.50 0.04 8.48
CA LYS A 427 -27.74 0.76 8.18
C LYS A 427 -27.67 1.33 6.78
N ARG A 428 -28.70 1.10 5.98
CA ARG A 428 -28.75 1.49 4.56
C ARG A 428 -28.67 2.99 4.31
N ASP A 429 -28.84 3.80 5.34
CA ASP A 429 -29.00 5.24 5.22
C ASP A 429 -28.10 6.06 6.17
N ALA A 430 -27.06 5.46 6.74
CA ALA A 430 -26.24 6.10 7.78
C ALA A 430 -24.73 5.89 7.56
N LEU A 431 -24.18 6.47 6.47
CA LEU A 431 -22.80 6.20 6.03
C LEU A 431 -21.75 6.37 7.13
N LEU A 432 -21.69 7.54 7.81
CA LEU A 432 -20.67 7.77 8.86
C LEU A 432 -20.83 6.85 10.06
N ALA A 433 -22.06 6.49 10.41
CA ALA A 433 -22.30 5.50 11.47
C ALA A 433 -21.81 4.10 11.04
N ASN A 434 -22.02 3.72 9.78
CA ASN A 434 -21.52 2.45 9.25
C ASN A 434 -19.99 2.41 9.19
N ILE A 435 -19.34 3.52 8.82
CA ILE A 435 -17.87 3.63 8.85
C ILE A 435 -17.37 3.43 10.28
N ALA A 436 -17.95 4.14 11.25
CA ALA A 436 -17.58 4.03 12.65
C ALA A 436 -17.82 2.61 13.20
N GLU A 437 -18.90 1.95 12.80
CA GLU A 437 -19.21 0.57 13.19
C GLU A 437 -18.18 -0.42 12.62
N GLY A 438 -17.86 -0.30 11.32
CA GLY A 438 -16.85 -1.13 10.67
C GLY A 438 -15.47 -0.96 11.32
N GLN A 439 -15.05 0.28 11.60
CA GLN A 439 -13.78 0.58 12.28
C GLN A 439 -13.73 -0.02 13.69
N LYS A 440 -14.78 0.18 14.48
CA LYS A 440 -14.84 -0.40 15.82
C LYS A 440 -14.79 -1.92 15.82
N TRP A 441 -15.46 -2.54 14.85
CA TRP A 441 -15.43 -3.99 14.71
C TRP A 441 -14.02 -4.46 14.35
N GLU A 442 -13.35 -3.82 13.39
CA GLU A 442 -11.97 -4.17 12.98
C GLU A 442 -11.01 -4.02 14.16
N VAL A 443 -11.04 -2.87 14.86
CA VAL A 443 -10.19 -2.64 16.04
C VAL A 443 -10.45 -3.67 17.13
N ALA A 444 -11.72 -4.00 17.40
CA ALA A 444 -12.06 -5.01 18.41
C ALA A 444 -11.59 -6.42 18.00
N PHE A 445 -11.70 -6.75 16.70
CA PHE A 445 -11.19 -8.00 16.14
C PHE A 445 -9.66 -8.11 16.30
N GLU A 446 -8.93 -7.08 15.88
CA GLU A 446 -7.47 -7.00 16.00
C GLU A 446 -7.01 -7.04 17.47
N HIS A 447 -7.56 -6.18 18.32
CA HIS A 447 -7.23 -6.13 19.74
C HIS A 447 -7.52 -7.46 20.45
N GLY A 448 -8.55 -8.19 20.00
CA GLY A 448 -8.89 -9.52 20.48
C GLY A 448 -7.84 -10.58 20.18
N THR A 449 -6.83 -10.32 19.35
CA THR A 449 -5.71 -11.25 19.07
C THR A 449 -4.53 -11.07 20.02
N MET A 450 -4.41 -9.93 20.68
CA MET A 450 -3.31 -9.65 21.60
C MET A 450 -3.28 -10.65 22.77
N GLY A 451 -2.09 -11.11 23.13
CA GLY A 451 -1.88 -12.13 24.16
C GLY A 451 -2.20 -13.57 23.71
N LYS A 452 -2.61 -13.77 22.46
CA LYS A 452 -2.96 -15.08 21.90
C LYS A 452 -1.91 -15.61 20.94
N PRO A 453 -1.95 -16.92 20.58
CA PRO A 453 -1.13 -17.43 19.49
C PRO A 453 -1.39 -16.67 18.19
N THR A 454 -0.32 -16.41 17.44
CA THR A 454 -0.39 -15.70 16.17
C THR A 454 -1.25 -16.44 15.16
N ASN A 455 -2.23 -15.75 14.58
CA ASN A 455 -3.10 -16.31 13.56
C ASN A 455 -2.42 -16.26 12.18
N ARG A 456 -1.89 -17.40 11.74
CA ARG A 456 -1.25 -17.51 10.42
C ARG A 456 -2.23 -17.61 9.25
N ASP A 457 -3.55 -17.74 9.49
CA ASP A 457 -4.58 -17.70 8.44
C ASP A 457 -4.95 -16.27 8.03
N PHE A 458 -4.53 -15.27 8.81
CA PHE A 458 -4.81 -13.86 8.54
C PHE A 458 -4.12 -13.34 7.27
N TRP A 459 -4.83 -12.51 6.49
CA TRP A 459 -4.33 -11.83 5.30
C TRP A 459 -4.28 -10.31 5.55
N GLY A 460 -3.13 -9.69 5.29
CA GLY A 460 -2.97 -8.24 5.39
C GLY A 460 -3.55 -7.45 4.22
N MET A 461 -3.95 -8.14 3.14
CA MET A 461 -4.59 -7.56 1.96
C MET A 461 -5.85 -8.35 1.60
N THR A 462 -6.88 -7.65 1.12
CA THR A 462 -8.12 -8.26 0.65
C THR A 462 -7.94 -8.94 -0.71
N PRO A 463 -8.75 -9.94 -1.06
CA PRO A 463 -8.62 -10.65 -2.34
C PRO A 463 -8.67 -9.78 -3.60
N PRO A 464 -9.44 -8.66 -3.70
CA PRO A 464 -9.42 -7.80 -4.87
C PRO A 464 -8.18 -6.89 -5.00
N THR A 465 -7.32 -6.85 -3.99
CA THR A 465 -6.15 -5.96 -3.98
C THR A 465 -5.18 -6.29 -5.12
N SER A 466 -4.84 -5.28 -5.94
CA SER A 466 -3.85 -5.42 -7.02
C SER A 466 -2.43 -5.14 -6.51
N ASN A 467 -1.99 -5.91 -5.52
CA ASN A 467 -0.66 -5.87 -4.93
C ASN A 467 -0.28 -7.22 -4.32
N ALA A 468 0.96 -7.32 -3.79
CA ALA A 468 1.50 -8.48 -3.07
C ALA A 468 2.32 -7.98 -1.88
N TYR A 469 2.71 -8.87 -0.96
CA TYR A 469 3.60 -8.51 0.14
C TYR A 469 4.35 -9.72 0.72
N TYR A 470 5.49 -9.43 1.34
CA TYR A 470 6.20 -10.31 2.26
C TYR A 470 6.01 -9.86 3.71
N ASN A 471 5.79 -10.79 4.63
CA ASN A 471 5.75 -10.53 6.07
C ASN A 471 6.90 -11.25 6.77
N PRO A 472 7.92 -10.53 7.27
CA PRO A 472 9.12 -11.13 7.87
C PRO A 472 8.85 -11.88 9.18
N LEU A 473 7.88 -11.44 9.99
CA LEU A 473 7.52 -12.09 11.26
C LEU A 473 6.86 -13.45 11.07
N LEU A 474 6.23 -13.68 9.93
CA LEU A 474 5.55 -14.93 9.59
C LEU A 474 6.28 -15.73 8.51
N ASN A 475 7.35 -15.19 7.94
CA ASN A 475 8.05 -15.71 6.77
C ASN A 475 7.07 -16.09 5.66
N GLU A 476 6.15 -15.19 5.32
CA GLU A 476 5.08 -15.45 4.35
C GLU A 476 5.09 -14.48 3.18
N ILE A 477 4.74 -15.00 2.00
CA ILE A 477 4.52 -14.24 0.76
C ILE A 477 3.06 -14.37 0.35
N VAL A 478 2.43 -13.25 0.00
CA VAL A 478 0.98 -13.19 -0.22
C VAL A 478 0.65 -12.53 -1.55
N PHE A 479 -0.12 -13.23 -2.38
CA PHE A 479 -0.55 -12.80 -3.72
C PHE A 479 -2.07 -12.82 -3.81
N PRO A 480 -2.79 -11.73 -3.53
CA PRO A 480 -4.23 -11.63 -3.69
C PRO A 480 -4.70 -11.87 -5.12
N ALA A 481 -5.93 -12.34 -5.31
CA ALA A 481 -6.51 -12.60 -6.62
C ALA A 481 -6.50 -11.37 -7.55
N GLY A 482 -6.57 -10.17 -6.96
CA GLY A 482 -6.62 -8.90 -7.70
C GLY A 482 -5.36 -8.54 -8.48
N ILE A 483 -4.18 -9.07 -8.10
CA ILE A 483 -2.96 -8.93 -8.92
C ILE A 483 -2.81 -10.07 -9.94
N LEU A 484 -3.48 -11.21 -9.73
CA LEU A 484 -3.34 -12.41 -10.54
C LEU A 484 -4.25 -12.38 -11.78
N ILE A 485 -4.21 -11.27 -12.49
CA ILE A 485 -4.96 -11.00 -13.72
C ILE A 485 -4.06 -10.26 -14.74
N PRO A 486 -4.41 -10.20 -16.04
CA PRO A 486 -3.64 -9.43 -17.01
C PRO A 486 -3.48 -7.94 -16.60
N PRO A 487 -2.32 -7.32 -16.82
CA PRO A 487 -1.13 -7.82 -17.52
C PRO A 487 -0.14 -8.59 -16.64
N ALA A 488 -0.41 -8.78 -15.33
CA ALA A 488 0.49 -9.46 -14.43
C ALA A 488 0.52 -10.98 -14.68
N PHE A 489 -0.66 -11.58 -14.83
CA PHE A 489 -0.83 -13.02 -15.00
C PHE A 489 -1.99 -13.33 -15.95
N ASP A 490 -1.78 -14.30 -16.85
CA ASP A 490 -2.84 -14.90 -17.66
C ASP A 490 -2.56 -16.41 -17.79
N VAL A 491 -3.54 -17.24 -17.42
CA VAL A 491 -3.43 -18.70 -17.49
C VAL A 491 -3.15 -19.21 -18.91
N ASN A 492 -3.51 -18.41 -19.94
CA ASN A 492 -3.31 -18.72 -21.36
C ASN A 492 -2.06 -18.06 -21.97
N ALA A 493 -1.32 -17.24 -21.22
CA ALA A 493 -0.10 -16.62 -21.71
C ALA A 493 1.08 -17.60 -21.66
N SER A 494 2.14 -17.29 -22.44
CA SER A 494 3.39 -18.03 -22.41
C SER A 494 4.07 -17.97 -21.04
N ASP A 495 4.95 -18.92 -20.78
CA ASP A 495 5.80 -18.90 -19.59
C ASP A 495 6.67 -17.64 -19.55
N ALA A 496 7.19 -17.17 -20.69
CA ALA A 496 7.96 -15.93 -20.75
C ALA A 496 7.17 -14.73 -20.22
N VAL A 497 5.91 -14.60 -20.62
CA VAL A 497 5.03 -13.49 -20.17
C VAL A 497 4.71 -13.63 -18.69
N ASN A 498 4.30 -14.82 -18.23
CA ASN A 498 3.93 -15.01 -16.83
C ASN A 498 5.14 -14.89 -15.89
N TYR A 499 6.28 -15.51 -16.18
CA TYR A 499 7.50 -15.33 -15.37
C TYR A 499 8.08 -13.92 -15.48
N GLY A 500 7.99 -13.29 -16.66
CA GLY A 500 8.47 -11.92 -16.87
C GLY A 500 7.63 -10.85 -16.14
N ALA A 501 6.35 -11.11 -15.89
CA ALA A 501 5.47 -10.18 -15.18
C ALA A 501 5.23 -10.61 -13.73
N ILE A 502 4.25 -11.51 -13.47
CA ILE A 502 3.94 -11.95 -12.10
C ILE A 502 5.10 -12.74 -11.47
N GLY A 503 5.89 -13.48 -12.26
CA GLY A 503 7.04 -14.19 -11.73
C GLY A 503 8.06 -13.23 -11.14
N VAL A 504 8.44 -12.14 -11.82
CA VAL A 504 9.34 -11.15 -11.21
C VAL A 504 8.73 -10.55 -9.93
N VAL A 505 7.40 -10.41 -9.82
CA VAL A 505 6.75 -10.01 -8.56
C VAL A 505 6.89 -11.11 -7.49
N ILE A 506 6.69 -12.37 -7.84
CA ILE A 506 6.86 -13.50 -6.91
C ILE A 506 8.31 -13.55 -6.41
N GLY A 507 9.29 -13.48 -7.32
CA GLY A 507 10.70 -13.42 -6.95
C GLY A 507 11.06 -12.20 -6.10
N HIS A 508 10.41 -11.05 -6.34
CA HIS A 508 10.54 -9.82 -5.54
C HIS A 508 10.08 -10.08 -4.10
N GLU A 509 8.89 -10.65 -3.89
CA GLU A 509 8.39 -10.94 -2.54
C GLU A 509 9.25 -12.01 -1.83
N ILE A 510 9.74 -13.02 -2.54
CA ILE A 510 10.72 -14.00 -2.00
C ILE A 510 12.00 -13.26 -1.57
N SER A 511 12.46 -12.32 -2.38
CA SER A 511 13.70 -11.57 -2.13
C SER A 511 13.60 -10.62 -0.94
N HIS A 512 12.41 -10.16 -0.58
CA HIS A 512 12.20 -9.41 0.66
C HIS A 512 12.55 -10.21 1.92
N GLY A 513 12.53 -11.53 1.87
CA GLY A 513 13.08 -12.37 2.95
C GLY A 513 14.58 -12.22 3.13
N PHE A 514 15.29 -11.65 2.16
CA PHE A 514 16.73 -11.55 2.06
C PHE A 514 17.23 -10.14 1.70
N ASP A 515 16.38 -9.13 1.77
CA ASP A 515 16.76 -7.72 1.60
C ASP A 515 17.38 -7.13 2.89
N ASP A 516 17.61 -5.82 2.92
CA ASP A 516 18.22 -5.12 4.07
C ASP A 516 17.41 -5.21 5.38
N GLN A 517 16.11 -5.46 5.29
CA GLN A 517 15.22 -5.66 6.43
C GLN A 517 14.98 -7.14 6.71
N GLY A 518 14.50 -7.90 5.72
CA GLY A 518 14.16 -9.31 5.87
C GLY A 518 15.34 -10.19 6.24
N ALA A 519 16.57 -9.83 5.81
CA ALA A 519 17.80 -10.52 6.21
C ALA A 519 18.08 -10.45 7.72
N GLN A 520 17.41 -9.59 8.46
CA GLN A 520 17.53 -9.50 9.93
C GLN A 520 16.61 -10.49 10.66
N PHE A 521 15.70 -11.16 9.96
CA PHE A 521 14.80 -12.18 10.51
C PHE A 521 15.23 -13.58 10.08
N ASP A 522 15.17 -14.53 11.00
CA ASP A 522 15.49 -15.93 10.70
C ASP A 522 14.34 -16.68 10.01
N ALA A 523 14.49 -17.99 9.83
CA ALA A 523 13.51 -18.87 9.20
C ALA A 523 12.18 -19.00 9.96
N ASP A 524 12.18 -18.73 11.27
CA ASP A 524 11.01 -18.75 12.13
C ASP A 524 10.35 -17.36 12.27
N GLY A 525 10.92 -16.32 11.65
CA GLY A 525 10.46 -14.93 11.73
C GLY A 525 10.99 -14.17 12.94
N ARG A 526 12.01 -14.69 13.65
CA ARG A 526 12.61 -13.99 14.79
C ARG A 526 13.60 -12.93 14.32
N LEU A 527 13.51 -11.74 14.90
CA LEU A 527 14.48 -10.67 14.69
C LEU A 527 15.78 -11.00 15.41
N GLN A 528 16.67 -11.70 14.76
CA GLN A 528 17.98 -12.10 15.31
C GLN A 528 19.04 -12.24 14.23
N ASN A 529 20.31 -12.03 14.61
CA ASN A 529 21.42 -12.26 13.70
C ASN A 529 21.63 -13.78 13.48
N TRP A 530 21.43 -14.24 12.23
CA TRP A 530 21.68 -15.62 11.81
C TRP A 530 22.90 -15.75 10.86
N TRP A 531 23.56 -14.64 10.56
CA TRP A 531 24.73 -14.53 9.69
C TRP A 531 26.02 -14.77 10.46
N THR A 532 27.08 -15.28 9.78
CA THR A 532 28.44 -15.06 10.27
C THR A 532 28.83 -13.60 10.08
N GLU A 533 29.81 -13.11 10.87
CA GLU A 533 30.28 -11.72 10.72
C GLU A 533 30.83 -11.42 9.34
N GLN A 534 31.55 -12.39 8.75
CA GLN A 534 32.10 -12.28 7.40
C GLN A 534 30.99 -12.14 6.37
N ASP A 535 29.98 -13.00 6.41
CA ASP A 535 28.90 -13.00 5.44
C ASP A 535 28.02 -11.74 5.57
N LEU A 536 27.74 -11.31 6.80
CA LEU A 536 27.01 -10.07 7.05
C LEU A 536 27.75 -8.87 6.44
N LYS A 537 29.07 -8.81 6.61
CA LYS A 537 29.87 -7.75 5.98
C LYS A 537 29.81 -7.81 4.45
N GLN A 538 29.98 -8.98 3.86
CA GLN A 538 29.87 -9.19 2.42
C GLN A 538 28.50 -8.76 1.88
N PHE A 539 27.43 -9.11 2.59
CA PHE A 539 26.08 -8.69 2.26
C PHE A 539 25.93 -7.16 2.31
N GLN A 540 26.42 -6.50 3.36
CA GLN A 540 26.38 -5.05 3.50
C GLN A 540 27.16 -4.32 2.41
N ASP A 541 28.34 -4.83 2.03
CA ASP A 541 29.15 -4.27 0.96
C ASP A 541 28.40 -4.37 -0.39
N ARG A 542 27.75 -5.51 -0.68
CA ARG A 542 26.96 -5.75 -1.90
C ARG A 542 25.69 -4.90 -1.96
N THR A 543 24.95 -4.81 -0.86
CA THR A 543 23.73 -3.97 -0.78
C THR A 543 24.06 -2.48 -0.85
N SER A 544 25.23 -2.05 -0.35
CA SER A 544 25.72 -0.67 -0.52
C SER A 544 25.96 -0.31 -1.97
N CYS A 545 26.36 -1.27 -2.84
CA CYS A 545 26.43 -1.06 -4.27
C CYS A 545 25.06 -0.66 -4.85
N VAL A 546 23.99 -1.37 -4.44
CA VAL A 546 22.63 -1.06 -4.88
C VAL A 546 22.18 0.32 -4.38
N ALA A 547 22.39 0.62 -3.09
CA ALA A 547 22.05 1.95 -2.56
C ALA A 547 22.75 3.08 -3.33
N ASN A 548 24.05 2.96 -3.55
CA ASN A 548 24.84 3.95 -4.31
C ASN A 548 24.37 4.08 -5.77
N GLN A 549 23.89 3.00 -6.39
CA GLN A 549 23.30 3.06 -7.73
C GLN A 549 22.06 3.96 -7.73
N TYR A 550 21.16 3.78 -6.76
CA TYR A 550 19.91 4.53 -6.70
C TYR A 550 20.08 5.96 -6.21
N ASP A 551 21.09 6.27 -5.41
CA ASP A 551 21.49 7.66 -5.11
C ASP A 551 21.87 8.45 -6.39
N GLY A 552 22.33 7.76 -7.43
CA GLY A 552 22.62 8.34 -8.74
C GLY A 552 21.40 8.58 -9.63
N TYR A 553 20.21 8.12 -9.25
CA TYR A 553 18.99 8.29 -10.05
C TYR A 553 18.18 9.51 -9.60
N PHE A 554 17.87 10.39 -10.53
CA PHE A 554 17.12 11.62 -10.26
C PHE A 554 15.93 11.77 -11.22
N ILE A 555 14.87 12.42 -10.75
CA ILE A 555 13.67 12.74 -11.56
C ILE A 555 13.78 14.12 -12.21
N LYS A 556 14.50 15.04 -11.57
CA LYS A 556 14.83 16.37 -12.09
C LYS A 556 16.10 16.90 -11.40
N PRO A 557 16.75 17.95 -11.93
CA PRO A 557 17.96 18.50 -11.33
C PRO A 557 17.79 18.79 -9.83
N GLY A 558 18.67 18.24 -9.01
CA GLY A 558 18.68 18.41 -7.56
C GLY A 558 17.65 17.58 -6.78
N VAL A 559 16.87 16.72 -7.45
CA VAL A 559 15.89 15.84 -6.80
C VAL A 559 16.14 14.38 -7.22
N HIS A 560 16.75 13.63 -6.33
CA HIS A 560 17.13 12.24 -6.59
C HIS A 560 16.63 11.32 -5.47
N HIS A 561 16.68 10.02 -5.73
CA HIS A 561 16.33 9.00 -4.73
C HIS A 561 17.30 9.04 -3.55
N ASN A 562 16.81 8.65 -2.41
CA ASN A 562 17.65 8.22 -1.29
C ASN A 562 17.83 6.70 -1.43
N GLY A 563 19.02 6.28 -1.84
CA GLY A 563 19.29 4.87 -2.09
C GLY A 563 19.09 3.97 -0.86
N ARG A 564 19.26 4.50 0.36
CA ARG A 564 18.97 3.76 1.59
C ARG A 564 17.47 3.62 1.85
N LEU A 565 16.67 4.63 1.51
CA LEU A 565 15.21 4.56 1.63
C LEU A 565 14.64 3.50 0.69
N VAL A 566 15.14 3.41 -0.54
CA VAL A 566 14.62 2.50 -1.56
C VAL A 566 15.38 1.17 -1.67
N LEU A 567 16.27 0.86 -0.72
CA LEU A 567 17.20 -0.27 -0.83
C LEU A 567 16.50 -1.62 -0.92
N GLY A 568 15.57 -1.93 -0.02
CA GLY A 568 14.87 -3.21 0.00
C GLY A 568 14.09 -3.47 -1.29
N GLU A 569 13.35 -2.47 -1.76
CA GLU A 569 12.61 -2.55 -3.03
C GLU A 569 13.53 -2.74 -4.24
N SER A 570 14.70 -2.10 -4.20
CA SER A 570 15.69 -2.21 -5.27
C SER A 570 16.37 -3.58 -5.29
N ILE A 571 16.65 -4.16 -4.12
CA ILE A 571 17.14 -5.55 -4.00
C ILE A 571 16.04 -6.50 -4.45
N GLY A 572 14.79 -6.30 -4.03
CA GLY A 572 13.64 -7.09 -4.43
C GLY A 572 13.48 -7.17 -5.95
N ASP A 573 13.54 -6.04 -6.65
CA ASP A 573 13.44 -6.01 -8.11
C ASP A 573 14.65 -6.70 -8.81
N LEU A 574 15.88 -6.49 -8.29
CA LEU A 574 17.09 -7.07 -8.88
C LEU A 574 17.14 -8.59 -8.70
N ALA A 575 16.98 -9.05 -7.47
CA ALA A 575 17.01 -10.47 -7.15
C ALA A 575 15.75 -11.18 -7.70
N GLY A 576 14.59 -10.54 -7.62
CA GLY A 576 13.34 -11.06 -8.16
C GLY A 576 13.42 -11.33 -9.66
N ALA A 577 13.96 -10.41 -10.44
CA ALA A 577 14.15 -10.61 -11.87
C ALA A 577 15.10 -11.80 -12.17
N ARG A 578 16.16 -12.00 -11.35
CA ARG A 578 17.10 -13.12 -11.50
C ARG A 578 16.46 -14.46 -11.12
N VAL A 579 15.74 -14.51 -9.99
CA VAL A 579 15.01 -15.71 -9.53
C VAL A 579 13.99 -16.16 -10.56
N ALA A 580 13.15 -15.21 -11.02
CA ALA A 580 12.13 -15.50 -12.03
C ALA A 580 12.74 -15.93 -13.36
N TYR A 581 13.84 -15.32 -13.79
CA TYR A 581 14.54 -15.71 -15.02
C TYR A 581 15.10 -17.14 -14.94
N LEU A 582 15.71 -17.52 -13.81
CA LEU A 582 16.22 -18.89 -13.62
C LEU A 582 15.06 -19.91 -13.62
N ALA A 583 13.97 -19.62 -12.94
CA ALA A 583 12.77 -20.47 -12.95
C ALA A 583 12.18 -20.57 -14.36
N PHE A 584 12.12 -19.46 -15.10
CA PHE A 584 11.69 -19.41 -16.49
C PHE A 584 12.58 -20.28 -17.41
N GLN A 585 13.91 -20.22 -17.29
CA GLN A 585 14.80 -21.04 -18.12
C GLN A 585 14.56 -22.53 -17.90
N LYS A 586 14.28 -22.97 -16.68
CA LYS A 586 13.91 -24.35 -16.38
C LYS A 586 12.56 -24.74 -17.00
N ALA A 587 11.57 -23.85 -16.91
CA ALA A 587 10.28 -24.07 -17.52
C ALA A 587 10.38 -24.14 -19.06
N LEU A 588 11.14 -23.23 -19.68
CA LEU A 588 11.39 -23.19 -21.12
C LEU A 588 12.05 -24.47 -21.61
N ALA A 589 13.05 -25.00 -20.87
CA ALA A 589 13.70 -26.25 -21.22
C ALA A 589 12.75 -27.46 -21.15
N ALA A 590 11.81 -27.46 -20.20
CA ALA A 590 10.81 -28.52 -20.07
C ALA A 590 9.66 -28.39 -21.08
N HIS A 591 9.22 -27.15 -21.37
CA HIS A 591 8.07 -26.83 -22.22
C HIS A 591 8.39 -25.70 -23.21
N PRO A 592 9.17 -25.99 -24.26
CA PRO A 592 9.49 -25.00 -25.30
C PRO A 592 8.22 -24.48 -25.97
N PHE A 593 8.17 -23.18 -26.23
CA PHE A 593 7.04 -22.53 -26.93
C PHE A 593 7.54 -21.59 -28.04
N LYS A 594 6.64 -21.18 -28.94
CA LYS A 594 6.95 -20.18 -29.96
C LYS A 594 6.66 -18.78 -29.40
N PRO A 595 7.68 -17.92 -29.26
CA PRO A 595 7.48 -16.55 -28.77
C PRO A 595 6.76 -15.68 -29.80
N ALA A 596 6.42 -14.45 -29.41
CA ALA A 596 5.85 -13.43 -30.29
C ALA A 596 6.82 -13.14 -31.47
N ASP A 597 6.27 -12.80 -32.65
CA ASP A 597 7.03 -12.56 -33.85
C ASP A 597 8.11 -11.48 -33.64
N GLY A 598 9.34 -11.85 -33.98
CA GLY A 598 10.52 -10.97 -33.89
C GLY A 598 11.22 -10.95 -32.54
N PHE A 599 10.85 -11.82 -31.59
CA PHE A 599 11.48 -11.95 -30.27
C PHE A 599 11.97 -13.38 -30.03
N THR A 600 12.98 -13.50 -29.13
CA THR A 600 13.31 -14.78 -28.49
C THR A 600 12.47 -14.95 -27.22
N PRO A 601 12.36 -16.16 -26.65
CA PRO A 601 11.67 -16.35 -25.38
C PRO A 601 12.23 -15.46 -24.24
N GLU A 602 13.56 -15.26 -24.20
CA GLU A 602 14.24 -14.44 -23.22
C GLU A 602 13.91 -12.94 -23.41
N GLN A 603 13.84 -12.48 -24.65
CA GLN A 603 13.45 -11.10 -24.96
C GLN A 603 11.99 -10.84 -24.53
N GLU A 604 11.09 -11.81 -24.80
CA GLU A 604 9.70 -11.73 -24.39
C GLU A 604 9.56 -11.63 -22.87
N PHE A 605 10.35 -12.40 -22.10
CA PHE A 605 10.40 -12.29 -20.63
C PHE A 605 10.74 -10.87 -20.17
N PHE A 606 11.80 -10.25 -20.70
CA PHE A 606 12.19 -8.91 -20.30
C PHE A 606 11.18 -7.84 -20.75
N VAL A 607 10.59 -8.00 -21.95
CA VAL A 607 9.52 -7.08 -22.41
C VAL A 607 8.30 -7.15 -21.49
N ALA A 608 7.91 -8.36 -21.05
CA ALA A 608 6.79 -8.51 -20.11
C ALA A 608 7.02 -7.74 -18.81
N TRP A 609 8.23 -7.79 -18.23
CA TRP A 609 8.60 -6.99 -17.07
C TRP A 609 8.53 -5.49 -17.36
N GLY A 610 9.16 -5.05 -18.45
CA GLY A 610 9.13 -3.65 -18.85
C GLY A 610 7.69 -3.13 -19.04
N GLN A 611 6.80 -3.93 -19.64
CA GLN A 611 5.40 -3.58 -19.85
C GLN A 611 4.59 -3.57 -18.54
N PHE A 612 4.86 -4.50 -17.64
CA PHE A 612 4.21 -4.53 -16.33
C PHE A 612 4.59 -3.31 -15.46
N ARG A 613 5.84 -2.84 -15.51
CA ARG A 613 6.36 -1.69 -14.76
C ARG A 613 6.37 -0.37 -15.55
N GLY A 614 5.63 -0.28 -16.62
CA GLY A 614 5.60 0.88 -17.52
C GLY A 614 4.88 2.13 -17.01
N ASP A 615 4.83 2.36 -15.71
CA ASP A 615 4.06 3.45 -15.10
C ASP A 615 4.61 4.83 -15.47
N GLN A 616 3.75 5.72 -15.95
CA GLN A 616 3.96 7.16 -15.90
C GLN A 616 3.34 7.72 -14.61
N ILE A 617 4.01 8.66 -13.96
CA ILE A 617 3.66 9.16 -12.62
C ILE A 617 3.70 10.68 -12.64
N ARG A 618 2.70 11.35 -12.04
CA ARG A 618 2.69 12.82 -11.91
C ARG A 618 3.89 13.31 -11.10
N GLU A 619 4.37 14.51 -11.40
CA GLU A 619 5.57 15.06 -10.74
C GLU A 619 5.36 15.17 -9.23
N GLU A 620 4.21 15.66 -8.79
CA GLU A 620 3.86 15.81 -7.38
C GLU A 620 3.91 14.46 -6.66
N THR A 621 3.36 13.42 -7.28
CA THR A 621 3.42 12.04 -6.75
C THR A 621 4.86 11.52 -6.71
N GLN A 622 5.68 11.79 -7.74
CA GLN A 622 7.10 11.40 -7.72
C GLN A 622 7.85 12.09 -6.57
N LEU A 623 7.53 13.35 -6.25
CA LEU A 623 8.11 14.07 -5.12
C LEU A 623 7.70 13.47 -3.77
N LEU A 624 6.43 13.02 -3.63
CA LEU A 624 5.98 12.26 -2.45
C LEU A 624 6.75 10.95 -2.31
N MET A 625 6.89 10.19 -3.41
CA MET A 625 7.61 8.92 -3.41
C MET A 625 9.06 9.10 -2.98
N ILE A 626 9.78 10.06 -3.55
CA ILE A 626 11.19 10.31 -3.19
C ILE A 626 11.35 10.66 -1.71
N GLN A 627 10.36 11.32 -1.13
CA GLN A 627 10.43 11.75 0.27
C GLN A 627 10.20 10.61 1.26
N GLY A 628 9.22 9.75 1.02
CA GLY A 628 8.78 8.81 2.06
C GLY A 628 8.42 7.41 1.59
N ASP A 629 8.30 7.16 0.27
CA ASP A 629 7.97 5.85 -0.27
C ASP A 629 9.25 5.00 -0.43
N PRO A 630 9.29 3.76 0.08
CA PRO A 630 10.43 2.88 -0.13
C PRO A 630 10.59 2.41 -1.59
N HIS A 631 9.59 2.63 -2.46
CA HIS A 631 9.65 2.23 -3.85
C HIS A 631 10.33 3.28 -4.73
N PRO A 632 11.31 2.91 -5.56
CA PRO A 632 11.80 3.81 -6.61
C PRO A 632 10.68 4.13 -7.61
N VAL A 633 10.78 5.29 -8.30
CA VAL A 633 9.85 5.59 -9.41
C VAL A 633 10.00 4.53 -10.51
N ALA A 634 8.91 4.22 -11.20
CA ALA A 634 8.76 3.03 -12.07
C ALA A 634 9.87 2.87 -13.11
N ARG A 635 10.35 3.95 -13.72
CA ARG A 635 11.48 3.92 -14.66
C ARG A 635 12.70 3.20 -14.07
N PHE A 636 13.04 3.49 -12.81
CA PHE A 636 14.22 2.92 -12.15
C PHE A 636 13.98 1.51 -11.62
N ARG A 637 12.72 1.08 -11.51
CA ARG A 637 12.35 -0.33 -11.26
C ARG A 637 12.51 -1.22 -12.51
N VAL A 638 12.70 -0.63 -13.68
CA VAL A 638 13.01 -1.33 -14.93
C VAL A 638 14.51 -1.24 -15.22
N ILE A 639 15.03 -0.03 -15.40
CA ILE A 639 16.43 0.13 -15.83
C ILE A 639 17.45 -0.21 -14.73
N GLY A 640 17.09 0.01 -13.46
CA GLY A 640 17.97 -0.28 -12.32
C GLY A 640 18.36 -1.75 -12.24
N PRO A 641 17.43 -2.69 -12.08
CA PRO A 641 17.74 -4.11 -12.02
C PRO A 641 18.31 -4.64 -13.33
N LEU A 642 17.67 -4.35 -14.48
CA LEU A 642 18.07 -4.95 -15.76
C LEU A 642 19.48 -4.54 -16.22
N SER A 643 19.94 -3.34 -15.87
CA SER A 643 21.31 -2.90 -16.18
C SER A 643 22.40 -3.70 -15.43
N ASN A 644 22.05 -4.44 -14.39
CA ASN A 644 22.95 -5.33 -13.65
C ASN A 644 22.91 -6.79 -14.14
N LEU A 645 21.89 -7.19 -14.94
CA LEU A 645 21.71 -8.58 -15.36
C LEU A 645 22.46 -8.90 -16.64
N THR A 646 23.40 -9.86 -16.57
CA THR A 646 24.10 -10.41 -17.76
C THR A 646 23.15 -11.09 -18.72
N GLU A 647 22.10 -11.69 -18.21
CA GLU A 647 21.05 -12.37 -18.95
C GLU A 647 20.31 -11.40 -19.89
N PHE A 648 19.98 -10.20 -19.38
CA PHE A 648 19.41 -9.11 -20.18
C PHE A 648 20.38 -8.68 -21.29
N GLN A 649 21.65 -8.43 -20.90
CA GLN A 649 22.68 -7.99 -21.84
C GLN A 649 22.90 -9.00 -22.97
N LYS A 650 22.86 -10.32 -22.67
CA LYS A 650 22.96 -11.39 -23.66
C LYS A 650 21.72 -11.46 -24.55
N ALA A 651 20.50 -11.42 -23.97
CA ALA A 651 19.27 -11.51 -24.72
C ALA A 651 19.13 -10.39 -25.77
N TRP A 652 19.62 -9.20 -25.46
CA TRP A 652 19.58 -8.03 -26.36
C TRP A 652 20.89 -7.75 -27.08
N SER A 653 21.96 -8.57 -26.87
CA SER A 653 23.29 -8.37 -27.46
C SER A 653 23.84 -6.96 -27.21
N CYS A 654 23.68 -6.45 -25.97
CA CYS A 654 24.04 -5.08 -25.63
C CYS A 654 25.56 -4.87 -25.65
N PRO A 655 26.07 -3.85 -26.40
CA PRO A 655 27.46 -3.44 -26.33
C PRO A 655 27.85 -3.00 -24.90
N ALA A 656 29.10 -3.24 -24.53
CA ALA A 656 29.62 -2.97 -23.18
C ALA A 656 29.49 -1.51 -22.71
N GLN A 657 29.44 -0.56 -23.65
CA GLN A 657 29.31 0.88 -23.40
C GLN A 657 27.87 1.37 -23.40
N SER A 658 26.89 0.51 -23.62
CA SER A 658 25.46 0.89 -23.63
C SER A 658 24.98 1.32 -22.26
N ALA A 659 23.98 2.20 -22.21
CA ALA A 659 23.43 2.73 -20.95
C ALA A 659 22.82 1.62 -20.05
N MET A 660 22.32 0.54 -20.66
CA MET A 660 21.77 -0.63 -19.94
C MET A 660 22.86 -1.66 -19.57
N VAL A 661 24.16 -1.31 -19.66
CA VAL A 661 25.29 -2.17 -19.24
C VAL A 661 26.11 -1.43 -18.19
N ARG A 662 25.99 -1.81 -16.94
CA ARG A 662 26.77 -1.20 -15.86
C ARG A 662 28.18 -1.80 -15.80
N PRO A 663 29.25 -0.99 -15.82
CA PRO A 663 30.62 -1.49 -15.65
C PRO A 663 30.83 -2.16 -14.28
N ASN A 664 30.30 -1.54 -13.23
CA ASN A 664 30.33 -2.03 -11.85
C ASN A 664 28.91 -2.52 -11.50
N ARG A 665 28.62 -3.75 -11.88
CA ARG A 665 27.33 -4.39 -11.59
C ARG A 665 27.18 -4.66 -10.11
N CYS A 666 25.98 -4.40 -9.59
CA CYS A 666 25.60 -4.81 -8.26
C CYS A 666 25.06 -6.24 -8.32
N ASP A 667 25.69 -7.14 -7.59
CA ASP A 667 25.35 -8.56 -7.54
C ASP A 667 25.19 -8.96 -6.06
N VAL A 668 23.96 -9.14 -5.64
CA VAL A 668 23.63 -9.46 -4.23
C VAL A 668 23.33 -10.96 -4.11
N TRP A 669 22.44 -11.47 -4.99
CA TRP A 669 21.97 -12.86 -4.99
C TRP A 669 22.20 -13.53 -6.34
#